data_05030d917b943944b73be3df0223450a
#
_entry.id   05030d917b943944b73be3df0223450a
#
_cell.length_a   1.000
_cell.length_b   1.000
_cell.length_c   1.000
_cell.angle_alpha   90.00
_cell.angle_beta   90.00
_cell.angle_gamma   90.00
#
_symmetry.space_group_name_H-M   'P 1'
#
loop_
_entity.id
_entity.type
_entity.pdbx_description
1 polymer ?
#
loop_
_entity_poly.entity_id
_entity_poly.type
_entity_poly.pdbx_seq_one_letter_code
_entity_poly.pdbx_strand_id
1 'polypeptide(L)'
;MAKKPAKKRICFFAMLVVAMLAAGYCVILPRTLFDEPFSATVWSRDGRLMSAKVASDGQWRFFPTDSVPEKFRVAITTYEDKRFYRHFGVDPLALGRAVGQNLAAGRITSGASTLTMQTIRLSRGGKPRTFREKFVEMVLATRLELRCSKDEILALYASHAPFGGNVVGLESAAWYYFGRSAAQLSWAECAMLAVLPNSPSLIHIRRNRERLREKRDGLLDRIWHDGRIDSLTCALAKQEHLPDAPEPMPMEAMYLLGKMREGSLRSTLDYDLQSRVNDLARRYNKRYRGNKINNMAIVVMDVGSGEVLAYVGNVYDPADRTEGTSVDVIPAPRSSGSVLKPLLYAAMLDNGTALPAMLFPDVPTYYRDFTPHNYNRTFDGAVPANRVVERSLNVPSVRMLDKYGRENFLALVRALGFGTINRSAGHYGLSLILGGAEISLWDLTSAYMKMAAKLNGRQTIRTPHYDPGGGTEVDAGDIPLSRGAIWLMANSISHVARPEEEGEWQYFSSSKKIGWKTGTSYGNRDAWAVGMTPDYAVGVWVGNCTGEGRPLMTGVGYAAPVLFEVFGLLPKGEWFAEPVGDLEPAVVCRQSGYLASHICPDRDTVMIPRAAAVGEVCPYHRIVNLSADLKYRVTADCYDPARIVRMPMFILPPAQEWYYRRQHPDYRPLPPLHPGLPGNQAENNPIDIIYPQPGRVLVAPRSLEGEQQSLVFTAVHRDRNAVLFWHIDDDYVGSTSFEHKISVRPAPGKHRLTV
;
A
#
# COMPACT_ATOMS: atom_id res chain seq x y z
N MET A 1 -7.06 -7.00 -96.52
CA MET A 1 -7.10 -5.98 -95.40
C MET A 1 -7.72 -6.64 -94.16
N ALA A 2 -7.26 -6.29 -92.97
CA ALA A 2 -7.77 -6.59 -91.62
C ALA A 2 -7.25 -7.88 -90.95
N LYS A 3 -6.03 -7.81 -90.42
CA LYS A 3 -5.56 -8.69 -89.28
C LYS A 3 -4.83 -7.86 -88.24
N LYS A 4 -5.48 -6.87 -87.61
CA LYS A 4 -4.90 -6.03 -86.49
C LYS A 4 -5.68 -6.01 -85.14
N PRO A 5 -6.84 -6.70 -84.86
CA PRO A 5 -7.48 -6.65 -83.54
C PRO A 5 -6.98 -7.71 -82.59
N ALA A 6 -6.40 -8.86 -83.01
CA ALA A 6 -5.98 -9.93 -82.10
C ALA A 6 -4.80 -9.54 -81.18
N LYS A 7 -3.78 -8.83 -81.70
CA LYS A 7 -2.62 -8.44 -80.92
C LYS A 7 -2.98 -7.42 -79.78
N LYS A 8 -3.90 -6.49 -80.03
CA LYS A 8 -4.36 -5.49 -79.01
C LYS A 8 -5.16 -6.18 -77.89
N ARG A 9 -6.00 -7.17 -78.22
CA ARG A 9 -6.74 -7.96 -77.17
C ARG A 9 -5.82 -8.87 -76.38
N ILE A 10 -4.80 -9.48 -76.96
CA ILE A 10 -3.80 -10.28 -76.25
C ILE A 10 -2.98 -9.39 -75.29
N CYS A 11 -2.53 -8.21 -75.81
CA CYS A 11 -1.82 -7.24 -74.93
C CYS A 11 -2.70 -6.74 -73.76
N PHE A 12 -3.98 -6.45 -74.01
CA PHE A 12 -4.92 -6.00 -72.95
C PHE A 12 -5.18 -7.11 -71.95
N PHE A 13 -5.37 -8.35 -72.38
CA PHE A 13 -5.55 -9.50 -71.47
C PHE A 13 -4.27 -9.80 -70.68
N ALA A 14 -3.09 -9.73 -71.31
CA ALA A 14 -1.81 -9.84 -70.62
C ALA A 14 -1.62 -8.73 -69.56
N MET A 15 -2.00 -7.47 -69.89
CA MET A 15 -1.93 -6.35 -68.94
C MET A 15 -2.91 -6.51 -67.79
N LEU A 16 -4.11 -7.03 -68.02
CA LEU A 16 -5.10 -7.34 -66.98
C LEU A 16 -4.60 -8.46 -66.05
N VAL A 17 -3.99 -9.52 -66.63
CA VAL A 17 -3.38 -10.60 -65.82
C VAL A 17 -2.21 -10.09 -64.98
N VAL A 18 -1.34 -9.24 -65.56
CA VAL A 18 -0.24 -8.61 -64.82
C VAL A 18 -0.77 -7.68 -63.69
N ALA A 19 -1.83 -6.91 -64.00
CA ALA A 19 -2.47 -6.07 -62.96
C ALA A 19 -3.13 -6.90 -61.86
N MET A 20 -3.80 -8.00 -62.19
CA MET A 20 -4.35 -8.93 -61.18
C MET A 20 -3.26 -9.60 -60.35
N LEU A 21 -2.16 -10.03 -60.97
CA LEU A 21 -1.01 -10.60 -60.28
C LEU A 21 -0.34 -9.56 -59.36
N ALA A 22 -0.18 -8.34 -59.85
CA ALA A 22 0.36 -7.23 -59.02
C ALA A 22 -0.55 -6.87 -57.85
N ALA A 23 -1.87 -6.81 -58.08
CA ALA A 23 -2.85 -6.59 -57.02
C ALA A 23 -2.83 -7.75 -56.01
N GLY A 24 -2.81 -9.00 -56.47
CA GLY A 24 -2.67 -10.18 -55.64
C GLY A 24 -1.37 -10.16 -54.83
N TYR A 25 -0.25 -9.78 -55.41
CA TYR A 25 1.04 -9.60 -54.72
C TYR A 25 1.00 -8.50 -53.67
N CYS A 26 0.26 -7.44 -53.90
CA CYS A 26 0.11 -6.37 -52.93
C CYS A 26 -0.66 -6.79 -51.66
N VAL A 27 -1.62 -7.72 -51.77
CA VAL A 27 -2.49 -8.15 -50.65
C VAL A 27 -2.13 -9.51 -50.08
N ILE A 28 -1.17 -10.27 -50.69
CA ILE A 28 -0.82 -11.62 -50.28
C ILE A 28 -0.23 -11.75 -48.88
N LEU A 29 0.38 -10.65 -48.38
CA LEU A 29 0.96 -10.62 -47.05
C LEU A 29 -0.09 -10.11 -46.03
N PRO A 30 -0.44 -10.86 -44.99
CA PRO A 30 -1.42 -10.44 -43.97
C PRO A 30 -0.96 -9.16 -43.27
N ARG A 31 -1.93 -8.38 -42.76
CA ARG A 31 -1.63 -7.13 -42.03
C ARG A 31 -0.85 -7.41 -40.75
N THR A 32 -1.26 -8.39 -39.96
CA THR A 32 -0.56 -8.93 -38.80
C THR A 32 0.19 -10.19 -39.23
N LEU A 33 1.50 -10.23 -39.01
CA LEU A 33 2.34 -11.38 -39.39
C LEU A 33 2.34 -12.46 -38.31
N PHE A 34 2.23 -12.03 -37.07
CA PHE A 34 2.27 -12.90 -35.90
C PHE A 34 1.08 -12.55 -35.00
N ASP A 35 0.36 -13.57 -34.55
CA ASP A 35 -0.86 -13.45 -33.71
C ASP A 35 -0.81 -14.43 -32.53
N GLU A 36 0.41 -14.80 -32.11
CA GLU A 36 0.60 -15.69 -30.98
C GLU A 36 0.53 -14.87 -29.66
N PRO A 37 0.08 -15.52 -28.56
CA PRO A 37 0.00 -14.86 -27.26
C PRO A 37 1.38 -14.52 -26.71
N PHE A 38 1.47 -13.41 -25.97
CA PHE A 38 2.69 -12.97 -25.29
C PHE A 38 2.66 -13.35 -23.80
N SER A 39 3.85 -13.53 -23.25
CA SER A 39 4.09 -13.62 -21.81
C SER A 39 3.66 -12.34 -21.11
N ALA A 40 3.02 -12.46 -19.96
CA ALA A 40 2.84 -11.32 -19.09
C ALA A 40 4.18 -10.95 -18.42
N THR A 41 4.57 -9.69 -18.49
CA THR A 41 5.83 -9.18 -17.93
C THR A 41 5.61 -7.87 -17.16
N VAL A 42 6.27 -7.72 -16.02
CA VAL A 42 6.32 -6.47 -15.24
C VAL A 42 7.76 -5.99 -15.21
N TRP A 43 7.95 -4.75 -15.59
CA TRP A 43 9.23 -4.05 -15.64
C TRP A 43 9.26 -2.91 -14.63
N SER A 44 10.40 -2.65 -14.04
CA SER A 44 10.63 -1.50 -13.18
C SER A 44 10.64 -0.18 -13.98
N ARG A 45 10.67 0.93 -13.28
CA ARG A 45 10.76 2.27 -13.88
C ARG A 45 12.00 2.48 -14.76
N ASP A 46 13.10 1.82 -14.42
CA ASP A 46 14.39 1.84 -15.13
C ASP A 46 14.52 0.74 -16.20
N GLY A 47 13.48 -0.07 -16.41
CA GLY A 47 13.42 -1.07 -17.48
C GLY A 47 14.08 -2.40 -17.14
N ARG A 48 14.31 -2.73 -15.86
CA ARG A 48 14.70 -4.08 -15.42
C ARG A 48 13.47 -4.96 -15.26
N LEU A 49 13.56 -6.24 -15.68
CA LEU A 49 12.49 -7.21 -15.51
C LEU A 49 12.29 -7.52 -14.04
N MET A 50 11.07 -7.34 -13.55
CA MET A 50 10.71 -7.63 -12.16
C MET A 50 9.99 -8.96 -11.99
N SER A 51 9.17 -9.33 -12.95
CA SER A 51 8.46 -10.62 -12.95
C SER A 51 7.94 -10.96 -14.34
N ALA A 52 7.88 -12.25 -14.65
CA ALA A 52 7.33 -12.74 -15.90
C ALA A 52 6.51 -14.03 -15.68
N LYS A 53 5.51 -14.24 -16.53
CA LYS A 53 4.69 -15.44 -16.57
C LYS A 53 4.64 -15.97 -18.00
N VAL A 54 4.76 -17.27 -18.16
CA VAL A 54 4.68 -17.94 -19.46
C VAL A 54 3.34 -17.62 -20.15
N ALA A 55 3.36 -17.47 -21.48
CA ALA A 55 2.17 -17.21 -22.29
C ALA A 55 1.17 -18.37 -22.21
N SER A 56 -0.07 -18.13 -22.64
CA SER A 56 -1.16 -19.13 -22.58
C SER A 56 -0.91 -20.39 -23.41
N ASP A 57 -0.03 -20.30 -24.41
CA ASP A 57 0.41 -21.43 -25.25
C ASP A 57 1.63 -22.18 -24.64
N GLY A 58 2.06 -21.84 -23.45
CA GLY A 58 3.18 -22.45 -22.76
C GLY A 58 4.57 -21.97 -23.21
N GLN A 59 4.64 -20.92 -24.03
CA GLN A 59 5.90 -20.36 -24.51
C GLN A 59 6.34 -19.15 -23.66
N TRP A 60 7.64 -18.98 -23.44
CA TRP A 60 8.24 -17.74 -23.04
C TRP A 60 8.37 -16.84 -24.27
N ARG A 61 7.51 -15.86 -24.41
CA ARG A 61 7.49 -14.93 -25.54
C ARG A 61 7.21 -13.52 -25.02
N PHE A 62 8.27 -12.75 -24.83
CA PHE A 62 8.14 -11.35 -24.38
C PHE A 62 7.62 -10.48 -25.52
N PHE A 63 7.11 -9.31 -25.16
CA PHE A 63 6.63 -8.36 -26.16
C PHE A 63 7.74 -7.98 -27.13
N PRO A 64 7.46 -7.82 -28.43
CA PRO A 64 8.46 -7.47 -29.44
C PRO A 64 9.19 -6.17 -29.09
N THR A 65 10.48 -6.12 -29.38
CA THR A 65 11.30 -4.91 -29.32
C THR A 65 11.47 -4.33 -30.71
N ASP A 66 11.44 -3.02 -30.82
CA ASP A 66 11.59 -2.32 -32.12
C ASP A 66 13.06 -2.28 -32.59
N SER A 67 14.01 -2.64 -31.73
CA SER A 67 15.43 -2.61 -32.03
C SER A 67 16.16 -3.88 -31.60
N VAL A 68 17.17 -4.26 -32.35
CA VAL A 68 18.03 -5.42 -32.08
C VAL A 68 19.42 -4.92 -31.66
N PRO A 69 19.96 -5.39 -30.50
CA PRO A 69 21.29 -5.01 -30.04
C PRO A 69 22.38 -5.28 -31.08
N GLU A 70 23.32 -4.35 -31.23
CA GLU A 70 24.38 -4.39 -32.25
C GLU A 70 25.15 -5.70 -32.27
N LYS A 71 25.54 -6.21 -31.09
CA LYS A 71 26.30 -7.45 -30.99
C LYS A 71 25.53 -8.66 -31.54
N PHE A 72 24.21 -8.74 -31.20
CA PHE A 72 23.37 -9.80 -31.73
C PHE A 72 23.08 -9.60 -33.22
N ARG A 73 22.86 -8.37 -33.68
CA ARG A 73 22.70 -8.03 -35.10
C ARG A 73 23.90 -8.53 -35.92
N VAL A 74 25.12 -8.24 -35.49
CA VAL A 74 26.35 -8.71 -36.14
C VAL A 74 26.44 -10.24 -36.09
N ALA A 75 26.18 -10.85 -34.93
CA ALA A 75 26.28 -12.30 -34.78
C ALA A 75 25.31 -13.05 -35.68
N ILE A 76 24.02 -12.67 -35.69
CA ILE A 76 22.98 -13.38 -36.46
C ILE A 76 23.14 -13.17 -37.97
N THR A 77 23.48 -11.96 -38.42
CA THR A 77 23.72 -11.69 -39.83
C THR A 77 24.96 -12.42 -40.34
N THR A 78 26.04 -12.46 -39.57
CA THR A 78 27.27 -13.20 -39.91
C THR A 78 26.99 -14.73 -39.97
N TYR A 79 26.10 -15.24 -39.11
CA TYR A 79 25.79 -16.67 -39.05
C TYR A 79 24.82 -17.12 -40.12
N GLU A 80 23.66 -16.44 -40.26
CA GLU A 80 22.54 -16.88 -41.08
C GLU A 80 22.51 -16.20 -42.47
N ASP A 81 22.93 -14.91 -42.59
CA ASP A 81 22.73 -14.14 -43.80
C ASP A 81 23.76 -12.99 -43.94
N LYS A 82 25.00 -13.34 -44.32
CA LYS A 82 26.12 -12.37 -44.40
C LYS A 82 25.84 -11.16 -45.31
N ARG A 83 24.93 -11.27 -46.25
CA ARG A 83 24.57 -10.23 -47.21
C ARG A 83 23.18 -9.63 -46.95
N PHE A 84 22.62 -9.81 -45.78
CA PHE A 84 21.27 -9.39 -45.37
C PHE A 84 20.92 -7.99 -45.86
N TYR A 85 21.80 -7.02 -45.64
CA TYR A 85 21.58 -5.61 -46.03
C TYR A 85 21.76 -5.32 -47.54
N ARG A 86 22.13 -6.34 -48.37
CA ARG A 86 22.48 -6.16 -49.80
C ARG A 86 21.53 -6.81 -50.77
N HIS A 87 20.61 -7.65 -50.33
CA HIS A 87 19.64 -8.34 -51.20
C HIS A 87 18.21 -7.92 -50.82
N PHE A 88 17.25 -8.22 -51.73
CA PHE A 88 15.85 -7.90 -51.61
C PHE A 88 15.01 -9.15 -51.27
N GLY A 89 15.13 -9.63 -50.01
CA GLY A 89 14.41 -10.79 -49.49
C GLY A 89 14.98 -12.14 -49.87
N VAL A 90 15.57 -12.26 -51.04
CA VAL A 90 16.23 -13.49 -51.57
C VAL A 90 17.64 -13.11 -52.01
N ASP A 91 18.64 -13.93 -51.67
CA ASP A 91 20.03 -13.74 -52.12
C ASP A 91 20.32 -14.67 -53.33
N PRO A 92 20.36 -14.14 -54.58
CA PRO A 92 20.57 -14.93 -55.78
C PRO A 92 21.95 -15.59 -55.79
N LEU A 93 22.99 -14.93 -55.22
CA LEU A 93 24.34 -15.52 -55.20
C LEU A 93 24.46 -16.66 -54.18
N ALA A 94 23.79 -16.54 -53.04
CA ALA A 94 23.73 -17.63 -52.08
C ALA A 94 22.91 -18.80 -52.62
N LEU A 95 21.86 -18.52 -53.38
CA LEU A 95 21.05 -19.56 -54.03
C LEU A 95 21.88 -20.31 -55.09
N GLY A 96 22.60 -19.62 -55.99
CA GLY A 96 23.48 -20.21 -56.98
C GLY A 96 24.58 -21.07 -56.35
N ARG A 97 25.24 -20.56 -55.31
CA ARG A 97 26.25 -21.30 -54.53
C ARG A 97 25.66 -22.60 -53.91
N ALA A 98 24.49 -22.48 -53.24
CA ALA A 98 23.87 -23.65 -52.60
C ALA A 98 23.45 -24.74 -53.62
N VAL A 99 22.93 -24.34 -54.76
CA VAL A 99 22.61 -25.27 -55.87
C VAL A 99 23.87 -25.99 -56.35
N GLY A 100 24.97 -25.27 -56.64
CA GLY A 100 26.24 -25.84 -57.04
C GLY A 100 26.81 -26.82 -55.99
N GLN A 101 26.82 -26.45 -54.72
CA GLN A 101 27.30 -27.30 -53.64
C GLN A 101 26.46 -28.57 -53.45
N ASN A 102 25.15 -28.46 -53.52
CA ASN A 102 24.25 -29.61 -53.36
C ASN A 102 24.32 -30.57 -54.56
N LEU A 103 24.48 -30.04 -55.77
CA LEU A 103 24.73 -30.88 -56.97
C LEU A 103 26.08 -31.62 -56.88
N ALA A 104 27.15 -30.91 -56.47
CA ALA A 104 28.47 -31.52 -56.32
C ALA A 104 28.51 -32.57 -55.19
N ALA A 105 27.75 -32.40 -54.13
CA ALA A 105 27.69 -33.33 -53.01
C ALA A 105 26.67 -34.47 -53.15
N GLY A 106 25.81 -34.46 -54.16
CA GLY A 106 24.72 -35.44 -54.37
C GLY A 106 23.68 -35.46 -53.24
N ARG A 107 23.74 -34.53 -52.32
CA ARG A 107 22.83 -34.37 -51.14
C ARG A 107 22.71 -32.90 -50.74
N ILE A 108 21.65 -32.57 -49.96
CA ILE A 108 21.48 -31.22 -49.48
C ILE A 108 22.51 -30.94 -48.35
N THR A 109 23.57 -30.20 -48.70
CA THR A 109 24.66 -29.82 -47.79
C THR A 109 24.64 -28.34 -47.45
N SER A 110 24.01 -27.49 -48.28
CA SER A 110 23.97 -26.02 -48.07
C SER A 110 22.56 -25.50 -48.31
N GLY A 111 22.14 -24.57 -47.44
CA GLY A 111 20.88 -23.83 -47.55
C GLY A 111 21.12 -22.39 -48.05
N ALA A 112 20.14 -21.84 -48.78
CA ALA A 112 20.14 -20.45 -49.27
C ALA A 112 18.93 -19.67 -48.72
N SER A 113 18.51 -19.97 -47.51
CA SER A 113 17.40 -19.23 -46.87
C SER A 113 17.96 -17.98 -46.19
N THR A 114 17.42 -16.84 -46.58
CA THR A 114 17.74 -15.55 -45.97
C THR A 114 17.03 -15.35 -44.63
N LEU A 115 17.42 -14.38 -43.81
CA LEU A 115 16.69 -14.00 -42.59
C LEU A 115 15.26 -13.58 -42.90
N THR A 116 15.02 -12.84 -44.00
CA THR A 116 13.68 -12.47 -44.44
C THR A 116 12.80 -13.70 -44.77
N MET A 117 13.35 -14.69 -45.47
CA MET A 117 12.62 -15.97 -45.74
C MET A 117 12.35 -16.75 -44.44
N GLN A 118 13.29 -16.71 -43.47
CA GLN A 118 13.09 -17.34 -42.14
C GLN A 118 11.99 -16.65 -41.37
N THR A 119 11.92 -15.31 -41.37
CA THR A 119 10.84 -14.52 -40.72
C THR A 119 9.47 -14.91 -41.31
N ILE A 120 9.36 -14.99 -42.64
CA ILE A 120 8.13 -15.46 -43.29
C ILE A 120 7.78 -16.89 -42.88
N ARG A 121 8.75 -17.80 -42.81
CA ARG A 121 8.50 -19.19 -42.39
C ARG A 121 7.99 -19.23 -40.93
N LEU A 122 8.54 -18.42 -40.03
CA LEU A 122 8.06 -18.33 -38.64
C LEU A 122 6.61 -17.84 -38.60
N SER A 123 6.26 -16.81 -39.36
CA SER A 123 4.88 -16.28 -39.40
C SER A 123 3.86 -17.25 -40.01
N ARG A 124 4.33 -18.31 -40.70
CA ARG A 124 3.48 -19.34 -41.26
C ARG A 124 3.40 -20.62 -40.42
N GLY A 125 3.84 -20.55 -39.15
CA GLY A 125 3.78 -21.69 -38.22
C GLY A 125 4.74 -22.83 -38.54
N GLY A 126 5.88 -22.55 -39.20
CA GLY A 126 6.94 -23.54 -39.45
C GLY A 126 6.51 -24.71 -40.35
N LYS A 127 5.71 -24.48 -41.38
CA LYS A 127 5.22 -25.50 -42.31
C LYS A 127 6.35 -26.42 -42.86
N PRO A 128 6.05 -27.66 -43.24
CA PRO A 128 7.05 -28.61 -43.75
C PRO A 128 7.85 -28.08 -44.94
N ARG A 129 9.16 -28.36 -44.97
CA ARG A 129 10.10 -27.88 -45.99
C ARG A 129 9.88 -28.58 -47.33
N THR A 130 8.91 -28.11 -48.13
CA THR A 130 8.68 -28.55 -49.52
C THR A 130 9.21 -27.51 -50.49
N PHE A 131 9.49 -27.89 -51.75
CA PHE A 131 9.87 -26.94 -52.79
C PHE A 131 8.78 -25.86 -53.02
N ARG A 132 7.51 -26.27 -52.96
CA ARG A 132 6.38 -25.36 -53.09
C ARG A 132 6.37 -24.31 -51.97
N GLU A 133 6.55 -24.73 -50.72
CA GLU A 133 6.57 -23.83 -49.60
C GLU A 133 7.78 -22.87 -49.66
N LYS A 134 8.95 -23.38 -50.09
CA LYS A 134 10.12 -22.55 -50.31
C LYS A 134 9.90 -21.48 -51.36
N PHE A 135 9.19 -21.78 -52.45
CA PHE A 135 8.82 -20.79 -53.45
C PHE A 135 7.88 -19.72 -52.85
N VAL A 136 6.87 -20.14 -52.09
CA VAL A 136 5.98 -19.19 -51.38
C VAL A 136 6.76 -18.31 -50.40
N GLU A 137 7.69 -18.87 -49.61
CA GLU A 137 8.59 -18.12 -48.74
C GLU A 137 9.37 -17.03 -49.49
N MET A 138 9.90 -17.36 -50.68
CA MET A 138 10.64 -16.41 -51.52
C MET A 138 9.77 -15.26 -52.00
N VAL A 139 8.55 -15.53 -52.51
CA VAL A 139 7.62 -14.50 -52.96
C VAL A 139 7.17 -13.59 -51.79
N LEU A 140 6.83 -14.17 -50.64
CA LEU A 140 6.43 -13.42 -49.47
C LEU A 140 7.61 -12.63 -48.87
N ALA A 141 8.83 -13.15 -48.94
CA ALA A 141 10.03 -12.44 -48.47
C ALA A 141 10.26 -11.15 -49.28
N THR A 142 10.15 -11.20 -50.61
CA THR A 142 10.26 -9.98 -51.44
C THR A 142 9.13 -8.98 -51.12
N ARG A 143 7.92 -9.47 -50.80
CA ARG A 143 6.80 -8.60 -50.42
C ARG A 143 7.02 -7.98 -49.05
N LEU A 144 7.65 -8.72 -48.12
CA LEU A 144 7.98 -8.19 -46.77
C LEU A 144 9.01 -7.06 -46.86
N GLU A 145 10.01 -7.17 -47.72
CA GLU A 145 11.02 -6.13 -47.98
C GLU A 145 10.43 -4.81 -48.57
N LEU A 146 9.30 -4.91 -49.26
CA LEU A 146 8.56 -3.74 -49.73
C LEU A 146 7.74 -3.06 -48.61
N ARG A 147 7.48 -3.78 -47.52
CA ARG A 147 6.64 -3.33 -46.43
C ARG A 147 7.45 -2.83 -45.23
N CYS A 148 8.57 -3.51 -44.95
CA CYS A 148 9.38 -3.31 -43.76
C CYS A 148 10.84 -3.03 -44.13
N SER A 149 11.51 -2.18 -43.40
CA SER A 149 12.96 -1.99 -43.51
C SER A 149 13.72 -3.23 -43.03
N LYS A 150 15.00 -3.29 -43.35
CA LYS A 150 15.89 -4.37 -42.90
C LYS A 150 15.93 -4.54 -41.40
N ASP A 151 15.98 -3.40 -40.66
CA ASP A 151 16.04 -3.43 -39.22
C ASP A 151 14.72 -3.88 -38.60
N GLU A 152 13.56 -3.50 -39.17
CA GLU A 152 12.25 -4.01 -38.76
C GLU A 152 12.11 -5.52 -39.04
N ILE A 153 12.61 -6.02 -40.18
CA ILE A 153 12.61 -7.44 -40.48
C ILE A 153 13.48 -8.21 -39.48
N LEU A 154 14.65 -7.67 -39.15
CA LEU A 154 15.52 -8.24 -38.13
C LEU A 154 14.90 -8.24 -36.74
N ALA A 155 14.19 -7.18 -36.37
CA ALA A 155 13.44 -7.10 -35.12
C ALA A 155 12.31 -8.14 -35.08
N LEU A 156 11.56 -8.31 -36.17
CA LEU A 156 10.55 -9.38 -36.30
C LEU A 156 11.17 -10.75 -36.14
N TYR A 157 12.29 -11.02 -36.81
CA TYR A 157 13.01 -12.29 -36.66
C TYR A 157 13.44 -12.50 -35.21
N ALA A 158 14.13 -11.52 -34.61
CA ALA A 158 14.64 -11.62 -33.26
C ALA A 158 13.53 -11.82 -32.22
N SER A 159 12.34 -11.25 -32.44
CA SER A 159 11.19 -11.37 -31.54
C SER A 159 10.46 -12.70 -31.61
N HIS A 160 10.58 -13.42 -32.76
CA HIS A 160 9.79 -14.65 -33.02
C HIS A 160 10.64 -15.89 -33.30
N ALA A 161 11.97 -15.78 -33.34
CA ALA A 161 12.85 -16.92 -33.52
C ALA A 161 12.82 -17.86 -32.28
N PRO A 162 12.83 -19.18 -32.45
CA PRO A 162 12.91 -20.14 -31.37
C PRO A 162 14.37 -20.28 -30.90
N PHE A 163 14.62 -20.11 -29.60
CA PHE A 163 15.93 -20.24 -28.99
C PHE A 163 16.13 -21.53 -28.18
N GLY A 164 15.24 -22.49 -28.35
CA GLY A 164 15.28 -23.82 -27.74
C GLY A 164 14.24 -23.97 -26.62
N GLY A 165 13.80 -25.22 -26.40
CA GLY A 165 12.72 -25.53 -25.48
C GLY A 165 11.43 -24.78 -25.83
N ASN A 166 10.88 -24.11 -24.87
CA ASN A 166 9.71 -23.23 -25.00
C ASN A 166 10.05 -21.74 -25.00
N VAL A 167 11.26 -21.37 -25.46
CA VAL A 167 11.73 -19.98 -25.48
C VAL A 167 11.67 -19.40 -26.89
N VAL A 168 10.90 -18.35 -27.08
CA VAL A 168 10.69 -17.62 -28.33
C VAL A 168 11.04 -16.15 -28.11
N GLY A 169 11.86 -15.63 -29.01
CA GLY A 169 12.31 -14.24 -28.96
C GLY A 169 13.60 -14.01 -28.18
N LEU A 170 14.41 -13.07 -28.69
CA LEU A 170 15.73 -12.74 -28.19
C LEU A 170 15.72 -12.26 -26.74
N GLU A 171 14.79 -11.36 -26.39
CA GLU A 171 14.69 -10.83 -25.03
C GLU A 171 14.30 -11.92 -24.03
N SER A 172 13.34 -12.78 -24.38
CA SER A 172 12.98 -13.96 -23.58
C SER A 172 14.17 -14.90 -23.39
N ALA A 173 14.96 -15.12 -24.46
CA ALA A 173 16.14 -15.97 -24.42
C ALA A 173 17.25 -15.36 -23.56
N ALA A 174 17.46 -14.05 -23.65
CA ALA A 174 18.46 -13.34 -22.84
C ALA A 174 18.16 -13.49 -21.33
N TRP A 175 16.91 -13.28 -20.94
CA TRP A 175 16.48 -13.47 -19.54
C TRP A 175 16.52 -14.94 -19.11
N TYR A 176 16.08 -15.86 -20.00
CA TYR A 176 16.03 -17.28 -19.69
C TYR A 176 17.42 -17.92 -19.52
N TYR A 177 18.40 -17.50 -20.32
CA TYR A 177 19.73 -18.11 -20.29
C TYR A 177 20.74 -17.34 -19.47
N PHE A 178 20.56 -16.01 -19.32
CA PHE A 178 21.59 -15.12 -18.73
C PHE A 178 21.07 -14.17 -17.65
N GLY A 179 19.76 -14.17 -17.35
CA GLY A 179 19.16 -13.33 -16.29
C GLY A 179 19.27 -11.83 -16.51
N ARG A 180 19.44 -11.38 -17.77
CA ARG A 180 19.59 -9.96 -18.13
C ARG A 180 19.06 -9.65 -19.51
N SER A 181 18.85 -8.34 -19.79
CA SER A 181 18.35 -7.88 -21.09
C SER A 181 19.32 -8.20 -22.22
N ALA A 182 18.78 -8.44 -23.41
CA ALA A 182 19.54 -8.67 -24.64
C ALA A 182 20.55 -7.55 -24.94
N ALA A 183 20.29 -6.31 -24.56
CA ALA A 183 21.21 -5.18 -24.72
C ALA A 183 22.50 -5.31 -23.91
N GLN A 184 22.48 -6.08 -22.82
CA GLN A 184 23.60 -6.26 -21.89
C GLN A 184 24.48 -7.49 -22.22
N LEU A 185 24.07 -8.29 -23.21
CA LEU A 185 24.78 -9.52 -23.55
C LEU A 185 26.19 -9.27 -24.07
N SER A 186 27.09 -10.20 -23.74
CA SER A 186 28.46 -10.25 -24.28
C SER A 186 28.48 -10.71 -25.73
N TRP A 187 29.65 -10.63 -26.39
CA TRP A 187 29.85 -11.20 -27.72
C TRP A 187 29.66 -12.72 -27.74
N ALA A 188 30.14 -13.41 -26.69
CA ALA A 188 29.99 -14.87 -26.57
C ALA A 188 28.52 -15.28 -26.41
N GLU A 189 27.75 -14.55 -25.59
CA GLU A 189 26.34 -14.79 -25.34
C GLU A 189 25.49 -14.50 -26.60
N CYS A 190 25.76 -13.39 -27.29
CA CYS A 190 25.11 -13.07 -28.56
C CYS A 190 25.43 -14.12 -29.61
N ALA A 191 26.69 -14.59 -29.71
CA ALA A 191 27.08 -15.66 -30.65
C ALA A 191 26.42 -16.99 -30.29
N MET A 192 26.30 -17.33 -29.00
CA MET A 192 25.57 -18.51 -28.55
C MET A 192 24.11 -18.45 -28.99
N LEU A 193 23.42 -17.33 -28.71
CA LEU A 193 22.03 -17.17 -29.12
C LEU A 193 21.87 -17.21 -30.64
N ALA A 194 22.78 -16.63 -31.40
CA ALA A 194 22.70 -16.62 -32.85
C ALA A 194 22.78 -18.03 -33.49
N VAL A 195 23.43 -19.00 -32.87
CA VAL A 195 23.56 -20.36 -33.40
C VAL A 195 22.43 -21.29 -32.96
N LEU A 196 21.64 -20.97 -31.93
CA LEU A 196 20.56 -21.80 -31.39
C LEU A 196 19.38 -22.02 -32.38
N PRO A 197 18.84 -21.01 -33.11
CA PRO A 197 17.66 -21.16 -33.94
C PRO A 197 17.80 -22.17 -35.08
N ASN A 198 19.04 -22.40 -35.51
CA ASN A 198 19.31 -23.31 -36.66
C ASN A 198 19.13 -24.79 -36.32
N SER A 199 19.24 -25.20 -35.08
CA SER A 199 19.16 -26.62 -34.69
C SER A 199 18.65 -26.79 -33.26
N PRO A 200 17.45 -26.29 -32.93
CA PRO A 200 16.98 -26.20 -31.55
C PRO A 200 16.75 -27.56 -30.87
N SER A 201 16.51 -28.62 -31.64
CA SER A 201 16.34 -29.99 -31.16
C SER A 201 17.65 -30.74 -30.90
N LEU A 202 18.73 -30.37 -31.59
CA LEU A 202 20.01 -31.06 -31.57
C LEU A 202 21.03 -30.38 -30.65
N ILE A 203 20.89 -29.10 -30.42
CA ILE A 203 21.86 -28.26 -29.66
C ILE A 203 21.12 -27.55 -28.57
N HIS A 204 21.40 -27.96 -27.34
CA HIS A 204 20.78 -27.40 -26.15
C HIS A 204 21.85 -27.23 -25.07
N ILE A 205 21.70 -26.26 -24.17
CA ILE A 205 22.67 -25.98 -23.09
C ILE A 205 22.99 -27.21 -22.22
N ARG A 206 22.02 -28.17 -22.12
CA ARG A 206 22.19 -29.43 -21.37
C ARG A 206 22.59 -30.64 -22.23
N ARG A 207 22.50 -30.53 -23.56
CA ARG A 207 22.82 -31.62 -24.48
C ARG A 207 23.74 -31.11 -25.59
N ASN A 208 24.79 -31.87 -25.90
CA ASN A 208 25.76 -31.53 -26.96
C ASN A 208 26.45 -30.16 -26.73
N ARG A 209 26.82 -29.85 -25.48
CA ARG A 209 27.45 -28.58 -25.08
C ARG A 209 28.72 -28.26 -25.87
N GLU A 210 29.56 -29.29 -26.11
CA GLU A 210 30.80 -29.12 -26.89
C GLU A 210 30.49 -28.66 -28.31
N ARG A 211 29.50 -29.23 -28.96
CA ARG A 211 29.07 -28.82 -30.30
C ARG A 211 28.49 -27.39 -30.30
N LEU A 212 27.81 -26.99 -29.22
CA LEU A 212 27.36 -25.61 -29.07
C LEU A 212 28.54 -24.65 -28.93
N ARG A 213 29.56 -25.02 -28.13
CA ARG A 213 30.79 -24.28 -27.97
C ARG A 213 31.53 -24.13 -29.30
N GLU A 214 31.75 -25.23 -30.01
CA GLU A 214 32.42 -25.23 -31.33
C GLU A 214 31.70 -24.29 -32.33
N LYS A 215 30.38 -24.31 -32.37
CA LYS A 215 29.63 -23.43 -33.28
C LYS A 215 29.74 -21.97 -32.86
N ARG A 216 29.62 -21.67 -31.52
CA ARG A 216 29.80 -20.33 -30.97
C ARG A 216 31.20 -19.79 -31.30
N ASP A 217 32.23 -20.56 -31.00
CA ASP A 217 33.62 -20.18 -31.20
C ASP A 217 33.94 -19.99 -32.68
N GLY A 218 33.44 -20.89 -33.55
CA GLY A 218 33.54 -20.73 -34.98
C GLY A 218 32.79 -19.52 -35.55
N LEU A 219 31.72 -19.08 -34.92
CA LEU A 219 31.06 -17.82 -35.26
C LEU A 219 31.88 -16.62 -34.78
N LEU A 220 32.43 -16.65 -33.60
CA LEU A 220 33.35 -15.59 -33.07
C LEU A 220 34.56 -15.42 -33.98
N ASP A 221 35.16 -16.51 -34.49
CA ASP A 221 36.26 -16.45 -35.49
C ASP A 221 35.84 -15.72 -36.76
N ARG A 222 34.62 -16.02 -37.27
CA ARG A 222 34.11 -15.36 -38.49
C ARG A 222 33.86 -13.87 -38.24
N ILE A 223 33.33 -13.47 -37.06
CA ILE A 223 33.10 -12.08 -36.67
C ILE A 223 34.44 -11.32 -36.58
N TRP A 224 35.47 -11.99 -36.02
CA TRP A 224 36.83 -11.44 -35.97
C TRP A 224 37.44 -11.27 -37.37
N HIS A 225 37.42 -12.32 -38.21
CA HIS A 225 37.92 -12.26 -39.57
C HIS A 225 37.18 -11.24 -40.46
N ASP A 226 35.92 -10.95 -40.17
CA ASP A 226 35.16 -9.89 -40.83
C ASP A 226 35.48 -8.48 -40.27
N GLY A 227 36.44 -8.36 -39.33
CA GLY A 227 36.90 -7.10 -38.74
C GLY A 227 35.89 -6.41 -37.83
N ARG A 228 34.93 -7.17 -37.30
CA ARG A 228 33.86 -6.62 -36.42
C ARG A 228 34.29 -6.55 -34.95
N ILE A 229 35.24 -7.37 -34.55
CA ILE A 229 35.87 -7.37 -33.22
C ILE A 229 37.40 -7.56 -33.41
N ASP A 230 38.20 -7.17 -32.44
CA ASP A 230 39.62 -7.42 -32.43
C ASP A 230 39.96 -8.84 -31.94
N SER A 231 41.21 -9.24 -32.07
CA SER A 231 41.70 -10.57 -31.70
C SER A 231 41.60 -10.83 -30.19
N LEU A 232 41.81 -9.81 -29.35
CA LEU A 232 41.73 -9.91 -27.90
C LEU A 232 40.28 -10.13 -27.46
N THR A 233 39.35 -9.34 -27.99
CA THR A 233 37.90 -9.50 -27.73
C THR A 233 37.44 -10.90 -28.15
N CYS A 234 37.87 -11.41 -29.32
CA CYS A 234 37.54 -12.75 -29.76
C CYS A 234 38.09 -13.82 -28.80
N ALA A 235 39.34 -13.69 -28.37
CA ALA A 235 39.97 -14.64 -27.46
C ALA A 235 39.28 -14.66 -26.10
N LEU A 236 38.95 -13.49 -25.52
CA LEU A 236 38.22 -13.36 -24.25
C LEU A 236 36.80 -13.94 -24.36
N ALA A 237 36.06 -13.63 -25.43
CA ALA A 237 34.73 -14.15 -25.65
C ALA A 237 34.69 -15.69 -25.73
N LYS A 238 35.70 -16.34 -26.31
CA LYS A 238 35.82 -17.81 -26.35
C LYS A 238 36.07 -18.42 -24.96
N GLN A 239 36.70 -17.70 -24.03
CA GLN A 239 36.91 -18.16 -22.67
C GLN A 239 35.62 -18.11 -21.80
N GLU A 240 34.65 -17.35 -22.20
CA GLU A 240 33.38 -17.28 -21.46
C GLU A 240 32.70 -18.65 -21.43
N HIS A 241 32.21 -19.05 -20.23
CA HIS A 241 31.51 -20.31 -20.03
C HIS A 241 30.10 -20.27 -20.62
N LEU A 242 29.66 -21.40 -21.14
CA LEU A 242 28.23 -21.58 -21.49
C LEU A 242 27.41 -21.69 -20.18
N PRO A 243 26.18 -21.17 -20.13
CA PRO A 243 25.31 -21.33 -18.96
C PRO A 243 25.07 -22.84 -18.67
N ASP A 244 25.07 -23.22 -17.41
CA ASP A 244 24.87 -24.62 -16.98
C ASP A 244 23.40 -24.99 -16.91
N ALA A 245 22.56 -24.04 -16.53
CA ALA A 245 21.11 -24.19 -16.45
C ALA A 245 20.43 -22.87 -16.81
N PRO A 246 19.15 -22.89 -17.15
CA PRO A 246 18.36 -21.67 -17.24
C PRO A 246 18.37 -20.89 -15.92
N GLU A 247 18.44 -19.58 -16.02
CA GLU A 247 18.30 -18.68 -14.89
C GLU A 247 16.82 -18.62 -14.45
N PRO A 248 16.53 -18.57 -13.13
CA PRO A 248 15.18 -18.40 -12.67
C PRO A 248 14.66 -17.01 -13.06
N MET A 249 13.43 -16.98 -13.59
CA MET A 249 12.78 -15.68 -13.87
C MET A 249 12.58 -14.90 -12.57
N PRO A 250 12.82 -13.58 -12.59
CA PRO A 250 12.59 -12.74 -11.42
C PRO A 250 11.14 -12.83 -10.91
N MET A 251 10.94 -12.73 -9.60
CA MET A 251 9.63 -12.80 -8.94
C MET A 251 9.41 -11.62 -7.97
N GLU A 252 9.92 -10.45 -8.33
CA GLU A 252 9.90 -9.28 -7.45
C GLU A 252 8.52 -8.58 -7.38
N ALA A 253 7.70 -8.69 -8.45
CA ALA A 253 6.41 -8.03 -8.56
C ALA A 253 5.26 -9.00 -8.90
N MET A 254 5.22 -10.17 -8.25
CA MET A 254 4.29 -11.25 -8.55
C MET A 254 2.81 -10.86 -8.43
N TYR A 255 2.48 -9.97 -7.49
CA TYR A 255 1.07 -9.57 -7.27
C TYR A 255 0.57 -8.59 -8.32
N LEU A 256 1.44 -7.74 -8.88
CA LEU A 256 1.10 -6.93 -10.06
C LEU A 256 1.01 -7.82 -11.31
N LEU A 257 1.93 -8.75 -11.48
CA LEU A 257 1.88 -9.75 -12.55
C LEU A 257 0.57 -10.57 -12.51
N GLY A 258 0.10 -10.92 -11.32
CA GLY A 258 -1.17 -11.64 -11.11
C GLY A 258 -2.42 -10.90 -11.61
N LYS A 259 -2.36 -9.57 -11.74
CA LYS A 259 -3.44 -8.74 -12.29
C LYS A 259 -3.48 -8.74 -13.82
N MET A 260 -2.43 -9.24 -14.48
CA MET A 260 -2.28 -9.28 -15.94
C MET A 260 -2.62 -10.66 -16.47
N ARG A 261 -3.29 -10.71 -17.61
CA ARG A 261 -3.47 -11.96 -18.38
C ARG A 261 -2.32 -12.17 -19.36
N GLU A 262 -1.97 -11.12 -20.10
CA GLU A 262 -0.89 -11.05 -21.09
C GLU A 262 -0.42 -9.61 -21.24
N GLY A 263 0.68 -9.38 -21.92
CA GLY A 263 1.20 -8.07 -22.22
C GLY A 263 2.37 -7.65 -21.33
N SER A 264 2.80 -6.42 -21.49
CA SER A 264 3.95 -5.83 -20.79
C SER A 264 3.52 -4.61 -19.99
N LEU A 265 3.76 -4.61 -18.69
CA LEU A 265 3.58 -3.46 -17.81
C LEU A 265 4.94 -2.87 -17.46
N ARG A 266 5.23 -1.67 -17.93
CA ARG A 266 6.29 -0.85 -17.37
C ARG A 266 5.73 -0.17 -16.12
N SER A 267 6.21 -0.52 -14.95
CA SER A 267 5.68 0.00 -13.69
C SER A 267 6.49 1.20 -13.19
N THR A 268 5.94 1.89 -12.20
CA THR A 268 6.61 2.96 -11.44
C THR A 268 7.53 2.42 -10.35
N LEU A 269 7.53 1.10 -10.13
CA LEU A 269 8.32 0.47 -9.08
C LEU A 269 9.82 0.73 -9.26
N ASP A 270 10.49 1.04 -8.16
CA ASP A 270 11.94 1.06 -8.08
C ASP A 270 12.44 -0.36 -7.83
N TYR A 271 13.29 -0.88 -8.71
CA TYR A 271 13.75 -2.27 -8.64
C TYR A 271 14.49 -2.58 -7.33
N ASP A 272 15.42 -1.72 -6.96
CA ASP A 272 16.28 -1.97 -5.80
C ASP A 272 15.49 -1.83 -4.49
N LEU A 273 14.60 -0.85 -4.42
CA LEU A 273 13.69 -0.70 -3.28
C LEU A 273 12.73 -1.88 -3.17
N GLN A 274 12.09 -2.28 -4.27
CA GLN A 274 11.16 -3.41 -4.28
C GLN A 274 11.84 -4.71 -3.81
N SER A 275 13.03 -5.00 -4.34
CA SER A 275 13.79 -6.19 -3.96
C SER A 275 14.15 -6.17 -2.46
N ARG A 276 14.65 -5.04 -1.95
CA ARG A 276 14.96 -4.88 -0.51
C ARG A 276 13.73 -4.99 0.38
N VAL A 277 12.58 -4.43 -0.04
CA VAL A 277 11.31 -4.54 0.71
C VAL A 277 10.78 -5.97 0.68
N ASN A 278 10.94 -6.70 -0.44
CA ASN A 278 10.62 -8.13 -0.52
C ASN A 278 11.49 -8.96 0.44
N ASP A 279 12.80 -8.70 0.48
CA ASP A 279 13.72 -9.38 1.40
C ASP A 279 13.37 -9.12 2.86
N LEU A 280 13.02 -7.87 3.17
CA LEU A 280 12.56 -7.47 4.48
C LEU A 280 11.27 -8.22 4.85
N ALA A 281 10.30 -8.25 3.95
CA ALA A 281 9.04 -8.97 4.17
C ALA A 281 9.28 -10.47 4.39
N ARG A 282 10.14 -11.11 3.60
CA ARG A 282 10.52 -12.53 3.76
C ARG A 282 11.18 -12.79 5.12
N ARG A 283 12.11 -11.92 5.55
CA ARG A 283 12.81 -12.04 6.85
C ARG A 283 11.84 -11.95 8.02
N TYR A 284 10.96 -10.96 8.02
CA TYR A 284 9.96 -10.81 9.09
C TYR A 284 8.92 -11.93 9.07
N ASN A 285 8.46 -12.33 7.90
CA ASN A 285 7.51 -13.44 7.78
C ASN A 285 8.08 -14.74 8.34
N LYS A 286 9.34 -15.06 8.05
CA LYS A 286 10.03 -16.22 8.62
C LYS A 286 10.04 -16.18 10.16
N ARG A 287 10.27 -15.00 10.76
CA ARG A 287 10.21 -14.79 12.22
C ARG A 287 8.77 -14.98 12.74
N TYR A 288 7.78 -14.43 12.04
CA TYR A 288 6.40 -14.43 12.52
C TYR A 288 5.66 -15.76 12.35
N ARG A 289 6.10 -16.59 11.42
CA ARG A 289 5.57 -17.95 11.24
C ARG A 289 5.69 -18.82 12.48
N GLY A 290 6.67 -18.57 13.36
CA GLY A 290 6.75 -19.21 14.66
C GLY A 290 5.49 -19.02 15.52
N ASN A 291 4.79 -17.90 15.34
CA ASN A 291 3.50 -17.57 15.96
C ASN A 291 2.30 -17.86 15.04
N LYS A 292 2.50 -18.61 13.95
CA LYS A 292 1.47 -18.90 12.92
C LYS A 292 0.85 -17.65 12.33
N ILE A 293 1.65 -16.62 12.07
CA ILE A 293 1.30 -15.40 11.32
C ILE A 293 1.98 -15.52 9.97
N ASN A 294 1.17 -15.67 8.91
CA ASN A 294 1.66 -16.17 7.63
C ASN A 294 1.68 -15.11 6.52
N ASN A 295 1.01 -13.98 6.70
CA ASN A 295 0.81 -13.01 5.63
C ASN A 295 1.23 -11.60 6.05
N MET A 296 1.74 -10.84 5.09
CA MET A 296 2.18 -9.45 5.27
C MET A 296 2.06 -8.72 3.94
N ALA A 297 1.59 -7.48 3.97
CA ALA A 297 1.54 -6.61 2.82
C ALA A 297 2.22 -5.27 3.13
N ILE A 298 2.94 -4.73 2.14
CA ILE A 298 3.67 -3.46 2.27
C ILE A 298 3.46 -2.65 0.98
N VAL A 299 3.18 -1.37 1.12
CA VAL A 299 3.13 -0.44 -0.01
C VAL A 299 3.88 0.84 0.33
N VAL A 300 4.68 1.31 -0.61
CA VAL A 300 5.45 2.57 -0.52
C VAL A 300 5.01 3.49 -1.65
N MET A 301 4.58 4.68 -1.31
CA MET A 301 4.08 5.70 -2.24
C MET A 301 4.93 6.97 -2.15
N ASP A 302 5.29 7.53 -3.29
CA ASP A 302 5.91 8.85 -3.40
C ASP A 302 4.84 9.94 -3.29
N VAL A 303 5.03 10.87 -2.35
CA VAL A 303 4.07 11.96 -2.10
C VAL A 303 4.08 12.98 -3.24
N GLY A 304 5.22 13.12 -3.89
CA GLY A 304 5.43 14.09 -4.94
C GLY A 304 4.73 13.76 -6.25
N SER A 305 4.88 12.54 -6.71
CA SER A 305 4.38 12.06 -8.00
C SER A 305 3.10 11.23 -7.91
N GLY A 306 2.78 10.67 -6.74
CA GLY A 306 1.74 9.66 -6.56
C GLY A 306 2.18 8.26 -7.04
N GLU A 307 3.42 8.09 -7.46
CA GLU A 307 3.94 6.80 -7.92
C GLU A 307 4.08 5.81 -6.77
N VAL A 308 3.70 4.57 -7.01
CA VAL A 308 4.00 3.45 -6.12
C VAL A 308 5.42 2.98 -6.40
N LEU A 309 6.30 3.09 -5.42
CA LEU A 309 7.71 2.72 -5.53
C LEU A 309 7.99 1.27 -5.13
N ALA A 310 7.18 0.72 -4.22
CA ALA A 310 7.23 -0.70 -3.85
C ALA A 310 5.81 -1.24 -3.54
N TYR A 311 5.55 -2.47 -4.01
CA TYR A 311 4.26 -3.14 -3.90
C TYR A 311 4.46 -4.60 -3.51
N VAL A 312 4.36 -4.93 -2.24
CA VAL A 312 4.41 -6.29 -1.70
C VAL A 312 3.00 -6.69 -1.29
N GLY A 313 2.26 -7.31 -2.22
CA GLY A 313 0.87 -7.70 -1.96
C GLY A 313 0.72 -8.77 -0.90
N ASN A 314 1.74 -9.61 -0.75
CA ASN A 314 1.91 -10.60 0.31
C ASN A 314 3.36 -11.13 0.26
N VAL A 315 3.72 -12.05 1.15
CA VAL A 315 5.02 -12.74 1.09
C VAL A 315 4.88 -13.98 0.20
N TYR A 316 5.34 -13.84 -1.05
CA TYR A 316 5.33 -14.93 -2.02
C TYR A 316 6.57 -15.82 -1.84
N ASP A 317 6.33 -17.13 -1.72
CA ASP A 317 7.35 -18.15 -1.74
C ASP A 317 6.85 -19.32 -2.61
N PRO A 318 7.48 -19.61 -3.76
CA PRO A 318 7.06 -20.69 -4.65
C PRO A 318 7.22 -22.09 -4.03
N ALA A 319 8.12 -22.23 -3.05
CA ALA A 319 8.34 -23.49 -2.34
C ALA A 319 7.34 -23.68 -1.20
N ASP A 320 6.67 -22.63 -0.74
CA ASP A 320 5.73 -22.64 0.35
C ASP A 320 4.30 -22.34 -0.14
N ARG A 321 3.50 -23.38 -0.22
CA ARG A 321 2.08 -23.30 -0.59
C ARG A 321 1.17 -23.09 0.62
N THR A 322 1.64 -22.44 1.68
CA THR A 322 0.79 -22.10 2.80
C THR A 322 -0.40 -21.27 2.36
N GLU A 323 -1.52 -21.46 3.03
CA GLU A 323 -2.78 -20.81 2.71
C GLU A 323 -2.65 -19.29 2.61
N GLY A 324 -3.12 -18.72 1.52
CA GLY A 324 -3.23 -17.29 1.29
C GLY A 324 -1.97 -16.57 0.78
N THR A 325 -0.83 -17.24 0.57
CA THR A 325 0.39 -16.57 0.05
C THR A 325 0.23 -16.02 -1.38
N SER A 326 -0.70 -16.55 -2.15
CA SER A 326 -1.03 -16.05 -3.50
C SER A 326 -2.02 -14.87 -3.52
N VAL A 327 -2.60 -14.51 -2.36
CA VAL A 327 -3.60 -13.44 -2.26
C VAL A 327 -2.92 -12.08 -2.17
N ASP A 328 -3.30 -11.15 -3.05
CA ASP A 328 -2.93 -9.73 -2.93
C ASP A 328 -3.76 -9.08 -1.81
N VAL A 329 -3.12 -8.76 -0.69
CA VAL A 329 -3.79 -8.20 0.49
C VAL A 329 -3.92 -6.69 0.43
N ILE A 330 -3.12 -5.99 -0.40
CA ILE A 330 -3.14 -4.52 -0.46
C ILE A 330 -4.55 -3.97 -0.75
N PRO A 331 -5.31 -4.48 -1.73
CA PRO A 331 -6.67 -4.03 -1.99
C PRO A 331 -7.73 -4.73 -1.11
N ALA A 332 -7.35 -5.74 -0.32
CA ALA A 332 -8.32 -6.54 0.44
C ALA A 332 -8.89 -5.78 1.63
N PRO A 333 -10.22 -5.75 1.82
CA PRO A 333 -10.82 -5.12 2.99
C PRO A 333 -10.52 -5.92 4.26
N ARG A 334 -10.02 -5.21 5.29
CA ARG A 334 -9.67 -5.75 6.61
C ARG A 334 -10.11 -4.78 7.69
N SER A 335 -10.42 -5.29 8.89
CA SER A 335 -10.82 -4.43 10.01
C SER A 335 -9.77 -3.36 10.33
N SER A 336 -10.19 -2.12 10.33
CA SER A 336 -9.32 -0.95 10.49
C SER A 336 -8.63 -0.84 11.86
N GLY A 337 -9.20 -1.46 12.90
CA GLY A 337 -8.73 -1.21 14.26
C GLY A 337 -8.75 0.29 14.57
N SER A 338 -7.62 0.80 15.06
CA SER A 338 -7.46 2.20 15.52
C SER A 338 -6.84 3.16 14.49
N VAL A 339 -6.61 2.73 13.22
CA VAL A 339 -5.88 3.59 12.26
C VAL A 339 -6.67 4.80 11.76
N LEU A 340 -8.00 4.82 11.99
CA LEU A 340 -8.86 5.95 11.63
C LEU A 340 -8.88 7.09 12.69
N LYS A 341 -8.34 6.86 13.90
CA LYS A 341 -8.36 7.87 15.00
C LYS A 341 -7.67 9.19 14.65
N PRO A 342 -6.52 9.22 13.95
CA PRO A 342 -5.90 10.47 13.53
C PRO A 342 -6.79 11.29 12.59
N LEU A 343 -7.56 10.64 11.71
CA LEU A 343 -8.46 11.32 10.79
C LEU A 343 -9.62 11.99 11.54
N LEU A 344 -10.16 11.32 12.55
CA LEU A 344 -11.19 11.91 13.43
C LEU A 344 -10.62 13.13 14.18
N TYR A 345 -9.43 13.01 14.73
CA TYR A 345 -8.77 14.11 15.45
C TYR A 345 -8.54 15.29 14.52
N ALA A 346 -7.99 15.09 13.33
CA ALA A 346 -7.81 16.15 12.35
C ALA A 346 -9.14 16.85 12.00
N ALA A 347 -10.20 16.09 11.79
CA ALA A 347 -11.52 16.62 11.48
C ALA A 347 -12.13 17.44 12.63
N MET A 348 -11.92 17.01 13.86
CA MET A 348 -12.36 17.74 15.02
C MET A 348 -11.55 19.01 15.28
N LEU A 349 -10.25 19.00 14.97
CA LEU A 349 -9.42 20.20 14.98
C LEU A 349 -9.90 21.21 13.94
N ASP A 350 -10.25 20.70 12.74
CA ASP A 350 -10.62 21.53 11.61
C ASP A 350 -11.94 22.30 11.84
N ASN A 351 -12.92 21.69 12.50
CA ASN A 351 -14.20 22.31 12.79
C ASN A 351 -14.32 22.91 14.21
N GLY A 352 -13.23 22.91 14.99
CA GLY A 352 -13.19 23.50 16.33
C GLY A 352 -13.89 22.68 17.43
N THR A 353 -14.37 21.48 17.16
CA THR A 353 -14.95 20.59 18.19
C THR A 353 -13.90 19.96 19.09
N ALA A 354 -12.63 20.02 18.72
CA ALA A 354 -11.48 19.77 19.56
C ALA A 354 -10.40 20.85 19.35
N LEU A 355 -9.67 21.19 20.41
CA LEU A 355 -8.41 21.93 20.36
C LEU A 355 -7.26 20.96 20.69
N PRO A 356 -6.01 21.27 20.34
CA PRO A 356 -4.90 20.32 20.44
C PRO A 356 -4.77 19.62 21.80
N ALA A 357 -4.86 20.38 22.89
CA ALA A 357 -4.75 19.86 24.26
C ALA A 357 -6.09 19.83 25.03
N MET A 358 -7.22 19.95 24.34
CA MET A 358 -8.56 19.92 24.95
C MET A 358 -8.81 18.59 25.65
N LEU A 359 -9.25 18.63 26.90
CA LEU A 359 -9.53 17.44 27.70
C LEU A 359 -10.78 16.70 27.21
N PHE A 360 -10.63 15.40 27.00
CA PHE A 360 -11.74 14.47 26.76
C PHE A 360 -11.87 13.48 27.92
N PRO A 361 -13.11 13.14 28.33
CA PRO A 361 -13.35 12.20 29.42
C PRO A 361 -12.86 10.79 29.09
N ASP A 362 -12.03 10.22 29.97
CA ASP A 362 -11.60 8.82 29.94
C ASP A 362 -12.07 8.11 31.20
N VAL A 363 -13.34 7.78 31.21
CA VAL A 363 -14.04 7.12 32.31
C VAL A 363 -14.87 5.96 31.78
N PRO A 364 -15.25 4.97 32.59
CA PRO A 364 -16.18 3.93 32.19
C PRO A 364 -17.40 4.52 31.48
N THR A 365 -17.67 4.06 30.27
CA THR A 365 -18.69 4.64 29.41
C THR A 365 -19.54 3.51 28.81
N TYR A 366 -20.84 3.70 28.83
CA TYR A 366 -21.81 2.72 28.39
C TYR A 366 -22.72 3.34 27.34
N TYR A 367 -22.71 2.79 26.13
CA TYR A 367 -23.69 3.07 25.09
C TYR A 367 -24.65 1.87 25.01
N ARG A 368 -25.84 2.01 24.45
CA ARG A 368 -26.90 0.96 24.48
C ARG A 368 -26.37 -0.46 24.51
N ASP A 369 -25.83 -0.92 23.36
CA ASP A 369 -25.32 -2.29 23.20
C ASP A 369 -23.78 -2.31 23.07
N PHE A 370 -23.10 -1.20 23.40
CA PHE A 370 -21.68 -1.03 23.19
C PHE A 370 -21.00 -0.43 24.40
N THR A 371 -20.03 -1.14 24.96
CA THR A 371 -19.23 -0.71 26.10
C THR A 371 -17.74 -0.68 25.70
N PRO A 372 -17.21 0.48 25.33
CA PRO A 372 -15.80 0.58 24.97
C PRO A 372 -14.90 0.42 26.19
N HIS A 373 -13.77 -0.28 26.00
CA HIS A 373 -12.72 -0.38 27.00
C HIS A 373 -11.38 0.05 26.41
N ASN A 374 -10.53 0.70 27.22
CA ASN A 374 -9.13 0.87 26.84
C ASN A 374 -8.40 -0.47 26.83
N TYR A 375 -7.35 -0.59 26.05
CA TYR A 375 -6.61 -1.86 25.88
C TYR A 375 -6.11 -2.41 27.23
N ASN A 376 -5.58 -1.54 28.08
CA ASN A 376 -5.09 -1.86 29.44
C ASN A 376 -6.19 -1.95 30.51
N ARG A 377 -7.46 -1.74 30.13
CA ARG A 377 -8.63 -1.70 31.02
C ARG A 377 -8.54 -0.68 32.17
N THR A 378 -7.69 0.34 32.05
CA THR A 378 -7.59 1.44 32.99
C THR A 378 -8.19 2.71 32.41
N PHE A 379 -8.43 3.71 33.27
CA PHE A 379 -8.98 5.01 32.93
C PHE A 379 -8.15 6.11 33.60
N ASP A 380 -7.99 7.23 32.91
CA ASP A 380 -7.22 8.38 33.39
C ASP A 380 -8.10 9.58 33.80
N GLY A 381 -9.43 9.44 33.72
CA GLY A 381 -10.39 10.48 34.08
C GLY A 381 -10.61 11.50 32.97
N ALA A 382 -9.59 12.24 32.61
CA ALA A 382 -9.59 13.21 31.51
C ALA A 382 -8.22 13.23 30.83
N VAL A 383 -8.21 13.24 29.49
CA VAL A 383 -6.98 13.13 28.70
C VAL A 383 -7.00 14.19 27.58
N PRO A 384 -5.87 14.92 27.34
CA PRO A 384 -5.76 15.83 26.21
C PRO A 384 -5.98 15.13 24.86
N ALA A 385 -6.65 15.79 23.91
CA ALA A 385 -7.05 15.23 22.61
C ALA A 385 -5.84 14.67 21.82
N ASN A 386 -4.71 15.38 21.79
CA ASN A 386 -3.49 14.87 21.16
C ASN A 386 -3.01 13.58 21.83
N ARG A 387 -3.04 13.49 23.17
CA ARG A 387 -2.64 12.29 23.92
C ARG A 387 -3.59 11.13 23.71
N VAL A 388 -4.88 11.38 23.46
CA VAL A 388 -5.84 10.34 23.09
C VAL A 388 -5.38 9.61 21.81
N VAL A 389 -4.92 10.38 20.81
CA VAL A 389 -4.47 9.80 19.52
C VAL A 389 -3.09 9.18 19.65
N GLU A 390 -2.15 9.83 20.32
CA GLU A 390 -0.80 9.32 20.56
C GLU A 390 -0.82 7.98 21.29
N ARG A 391 -1.62 7.86 22.35
CA ARG A 391 -1.78 6.64 23.15
C ARG A 391 -2.82 5.67 22.59
N SER A 392 -3.51 6.09 21.54
CA SER A 392 -4.57 5.29 20.88
C SER A 392 -5.70 4.83 21.83
N LEU A 393 -6.08 5.68 22.80
CA LEU A 393 -7.12 5.35 23.77
C LEU A 393 -8.46 5.10 23.09
N ASN A 394 -9.20 4.10 23.55
CA ASN A 394 -10.46 3.71 22.94
C ASN A 394 -11.65 4.52 23.45
N VAL A 395 -11.78 4.63 24.76
CA VAL A 395 -12.95 5.27 25.37
C VAL A 395 -13.06 6.74 24.99
N PRO A 396 -12.03 7.58 25.14
CA PRO A 396 -12.14 8.96 24.69
C PRO A 396 -12.28 9.08 23.16
N SER A 397 -11.71 8.19 22.35
CA SER A 397 -11.92 8.22 20.89
C SER A 397 -13.37 7.94 20.48
N VAL A 398 -14.06 7.05 21.20
CA VAL A 398 -15.49 6.81 20.98
C VAL A 398 -16.32 8.04 21.36
N ARG A 399 -15.98 8.71 22.46
CA ARG A 399 -16.62 9.97 22.86
C ARG A 399 -16.34 11.10 21.86
N MET A 400 -15.14 11.15 21.31
CA MET A 400 -14.79 12.08 20.22
C MET A 400 -15.68 11.84 19.00
N LEU A 401 -15.84 10.57 18.57
CA LEU A 401 -16.71 10.24 17.44
C LEU A 401 -18.18 10.57 17.72
N ASP A 402 -18.66 10.31 18.93
CA ASP A 402 -20.03 10.65 19.35
C ASP A 402 -20.27 12.16 19.30
N LYS A 403 -19.30 12.96 19.80
CA LYS A 403 -19.33 14.43 19.75
C LYS A 403 -19.24 14.99 18.32
N TYR A 404 -18.39 14.42 17.46
CA TYR A 404 -18.20 14.87 16.08
C TYR A 404 -19.39 14.48 15.19
N GLY A 405 -20.03 13.36 15.49
CA GLY A 405 -21.11 12.77 14.71
C GLY A 405 -20.62 11.69 13.75
N ARG A 406 -21.27 10.53 13.81
CA ARG A 406 -20.95 9.35 13.00
C ARG A 406 -21.13 9.60 11.51
N GLU A 407 -22.20 10.32 11.14
CA GLU A 407 -22.55 10.69 9.77
C GLU A 407 -21.48 11.61 9.17
N ASN A 408 -21.03 12.61 9.92
CA ASN A 408 -19.98 13.54 9.49
C ASN A 408 -18.65 12.81 9.27
N PHE A 409 -18.29 11.93 10.20
CA PHE A 409 -17.06 11.16 10.09
C PHE A 409 -17.10 10.16 8.93
N LEU A 410 -18.25 9.54 8.69
CA LEU A 410 -18.46 8.65 7.55
C LEU A 410 -18.31 9.40 6.21
N ALA A 411 -18.87 10.59 6.12
CA ALA A 411 -18.72 11.45 4.93
C ALA A 411 -17.24 11.83 4.70
N LEU A 412 -16.51 12.19 5.76
CA LEU A 412 -15.10 12.52 5.71
C LEU A 412 -14.26 11.35 5.17
N VAL A 413 -14.39 10.16 5.74
CA VAL A 413 -13.55 9.01 5.33
C VAL A 413 -13.84 8.60 3.88
N ARG A 414 -15.09 8.70 3.43
CA ARG A 414 -15.46 8.49 2.04
C ARG A 414 -14.83 9.52 1.10
N ALA A 415 -14.86 10.78 1.46
CA ALA A 415 -14.23 11.86 0.70
C ALA A 415 -12.69 11.72 0.64
N LEU A 416 -12.06 11.12 1.66
CA LEU A 416 -10.65 10.75 1.64
C LEU A 416 -10.34 9.56 0.73
N GLY A 417 -11.36 8.82 0.25
CA GLY A 417 -11.22 7.75 -0.73
C GLY A 417 -11.31 6.33 -0.15
N PHE A 418 -11.85 6.14 1.06
CA PHE A 418 -12.09 4.79 1.62
C PHE A 418 -13.30 4.13 0.95
N GLY A 419 -13.10 3.53 -0.22
CA GLY A 419 -14.15 2.94 -1.04
C GLY A 419 -14.85 1.74 -0.42
N THR A 420 -14.19 1.03 0.48
CA THR A 420 -14.74 -0.12 1.19
C THR A 420 -15.76 0.25 2.27
N ILE A 421 -15.76 1.50 2.76
CA ILE A 421 -16.70 1.99 3.76
C ILE A 421 -18.00 2.47 3.07
N ASN A 422 -18.86 1.56 2.66
CA ASN A 422 -20.02 1.82 1.80
C ASN A 422 -21.38 1.67 2.50
N ARG A 423 -21.44 1.27 3.78
CA ARG A 423 -22.69 1.09 4.54
C ARG A 423 -23.05 2.36 5.32
N SER A 424 -24.30 2.42 5.84
CA SER A 424 -24.80 3.57 6.59
C SER A 424 -24.06 3.77 7.93
N ALA A 425 -24.08 4.99 8.47
CA ALA A 425 -23.51 5.30 9.77
C ALA A 425 -24.15 4.50 10.92
N GLY A 426 -25.45 4.22 10.80
CA GLY A 426 -26.15 3.37 11.76
C GLY A 426 -25.68 1.91 11.77
N HIS A 427 -25.21 1.40 10.62
CA HIS A 427 -24.63 0.05 10.53
C HIS A 427 -23.28 -0.04 11.30
N TYR A 428 -22.42 0.92 11.12
CA TYR A 428 -21.11 0.93 11.80
C TYR A 428 -21.21 1.34 13.27
N GLY A 429 -22.15 2.20 13.61
CA GLY A 429 -22.28 2.75 14.96
C GLY A 429 -21.02 3.43 15.44
N LEU A 430 -20.81 3.47 16.75
CA LEU A 430 -19.60 4.02 17.38
C LEU A 430 -18.38 3.10 17.26
N SER A 431 -18.58 1.83 16.89
CA SER A 431 -17.50 0.87 16.62
C SER A 431 -16.65 1.25 15.40
N LEU A 432 -17.14 2.13 14.52
CA LEU A 432 -16.43 2.67 13.37
C LEU A 432 -15.00 3.10 13.68
N ILE A 433 -14.78 3.75 14.82
CA ILE A 433 -13.47 4.26 15.23
C ILE A 433 -12.56 3.21 15.88
N LEU A 434 -13.08 2.03 16.17
CA LEU A 434 -12.38 0.92 16.84
C LEU A 434 -12.21 -0.31 15.95
N GLY A 435 -12.52 -0.21 14.65
CA GLY A 435 -12.39 -1.31 13.71
C GLY A 435 -13.70 -1.95 13.26
N GLY A 436 -14.83 -1.31 13.54
CA GLY A 436 -16.15 -1.74 13.02
C GLY A 436 -16.29 -1.55 11.50
N ALA A 437 -15.34 -0.90 10.84
CA ALA A 437 -15.27 -0.78 9.39
C ALA A 437 -14.06 -1.54 8.84
N GLU A 438 -14.21 -2.08 7.63
CA GLU A 438 -13.13 -2.70 6.89
C GLU A 438 -12.58 -1.71 5.87
N ILE A 439 -11.25 -1.62 5.78
CA ILE A 439 -10.52 -0.75 4.86
C ILE A 439 -9.44 -1.54 4.14
N SER A 440 -8.97 -1.04 3.00
CA SER A 440 -7.82 -1.58 2.31
C SER A 440 -6.53 -0.88 2.74
N LEU A 441 -5.39 -1.57 2.63
CA LEU A 441 -4.08 -0.97 2.85
C LEU A 441 -3.80 0.12 1.81
N TRP A 442 -4.31 -0.08 0.59
CA TRP A 442 -4.25 0.91 -0.48
C TRP A 442 -4.95 2.22 -0.10
N ASP A 443 -6.21 2.17 0.33
CA ASP A 443 -6.98 3.36 0.67
C ASP A 443 -6.36 4.11 1.86
N LEU A 444 -5.93 3.35 2.88
CA LEU A 444 -5.28 3.93 4.06
C LEU A 444 -4.00 4.69 3.70
N THR A 445 -3.09 4.04 2.95
CA THR A 445 -1.82 4.67 2.56
C THR A 445 -2.03 5.83 1.60
N SER A 446 -3.01 5.71 0.68
CA SER A 446 -3.42 6.77 -0.24
C SER A 446 -3.92 8.02 0.50
N ALA A 447 -4.71 7.85 1.55
CA ALA A 447 -5.20 8.97 2.36
C ALA A 447 -4.04 9.71 3.04
N TYR A 448 -3.07 8.98 3.60
CA TYR A 448 -1.87 9.57 4.22
C TYR A 448 -0.99 10.27 3.19
N MET A 449 -0.79 9.68 2.02
CA MET A 449 -0.05 10.28 0.90
C MET A 449 -0.68 11.59 0.44
N LYS A 450 -2.01 11.61 0.20
CA LYS A 450 -2.74 12.81 -0.21
C LYS A 450 -2.68 13.92 0.85
N MET A 451 -2.83 13.58 2.14
CA MET A 451 -2.69 14.55 3.23
C MET A 451 -1.27 15.12 3.29
N ALA A 452 -0.23 14.30 3.14
CA ALA A 452 1.15 14.76 3.08
C ALA A 452 1.40 15.70 1.88
N ALA A 453 0.87 15.36 0.69
CA ALA A 453 0.97 16.19 -0.50
C ALA A 453 0.28 17.57 -0.31
N LYS A 454 -0.93 17.57 0.27
CA LYS A 454 -1.64 18.82 0.62
C LYS A 454 -0.85 19.63 1.65
N LEU A 455 -0.29 18.99 2.66
CA LEU A 455 0.51 19.67 3.69
C LEU A 455 1.77 20.31 3.10
N ASN A 456 2.39 19.69 2.09
CA ASN A 456 3.50 20.25 1.31
C ASN A 456 3.11 21.45 0.43
N GLY A 457 1.83 21.86 0.42
CA GLY A 457 1.34 23.02 -0.34
C GLY A 457 1.05 22.74 -1.81
N ARG A 458 0.95 21.47 -2.23
CA ARG A 458 0.57 21.13 -3.60
C ARG A 458 -0.88 21.51 -3.85
N GLN A 459 -1.14 22.18 -4.97
CA GLN A 459 -2.50 22.53 -5.41
C GLN A 459 -3.17 21.34 -6.10
N THR A 460 -2.40 20.61 -6.90
CA THR A 460 -2.85 19.40 -7.61
C THR A 460 -2.09 18.20 -7.07
N ILE A 461 -2.80 17.15 -6.77
CA ILE A 461 -2.28 15.90 -6.21
C ILE A 461 -2.63 14.76 -7.17
N ARG A 462 -1.63 14.00 -7.60
CA ARG A 462 -1.85 12.80 -8.39
C ARG A 462 -2.21 11.64 -7.49
N THR A 463 -3.29 10.91 -7.84
CA THR A 463 -3.70 9.73 -7.07
C THR A 463 -2.68 8.59 -7.22
N PRO A 464 -2.55 7.70 -6.23
CA PRO A 464 -1.59 6.60 -6.28
C PRO A 464 -1.78 5.71 -7.51
N HIS A 465 -0.67 5.37 -8.18
CA HIS A 465 -0.64 4.55 -9.37
C HIS A 465 0.69 3.78 -9.48
N TYR A 466 0.66 2.67 -10.19
CA TYR A 466 1.85 1.84 -10.43
C TYR A 466 2.21 1.71 -11.92
N ASP A 467 1.49 2.39 -12.81
CA ASP A 467 1.75 2.48 -14.26
C ASP A 467 2.15 3.90 -14.64
N PRO A 468 3.20 4.10 -15.45
CA PRO A 468 3.62 5.43 -15.89
C PRO A 468 2.50 6.12 -16.65
N GLY A 469 2.19 7.35 -16.26
CA GLY A 469 1.06 8.10 -16.81
C GLY A 469 -0.29 7.75 -16.20
N GLY A 470 -0.35 6.77 -15.29
CA GLY A 470 -1.53 6.47 -14.48
C GLY A 470 -1.84 7.54 -13.42
N GLY A 471 -2.86 7.24 -12.60
CA GLY A 471 -3.35 8.18 -11.61
C GLY A 471 -4.17 9.32 -12.22
N THR A 472 -5.11 9.83 -11.46
CA THR A 472 -5.90 11.01 -11.80
C THR A 472 -5.43 12.19 -10.97
N GLU A 473 -5.47 13.37 -11.52
CA GLU A 473 -5.20 14.59 -10.78
C GLU A 473 -6.47 15.00 -10.01
N VAL A 474 -6.30 15.29 -8.73
CA VAL A 474 -7.34 15.82 -7.85
C VAL A 474 -6.89 17.16 -7.29
N ASP A 475 -7.82 18.09 -7.12
CA ASP A 475 -7.55 19.35 -6.47
C ASP A 475 -7.29 19.11 -4.98
N ALA A 476 -6.28 19.74 -4.40
CA ALA A 476 -6.02 19.66 -2.98
C ALA A 476 -7.18 20.24 -2.14
N GLY A 477 -7.99 21.14 -2.72
CA GLY A 477 -9.22 21.63 -2.14
C GLY A 477 -10.27 20.55 -1.88
N ASP A 478 -10.30 19.50 -2.73
CA ASP A 478 -11.24 18.38 -2.57
C ASP A 478 -10.91 17.49 -1.36
N ILE A 479 -9.72 17.60 -0.76
CA ILE A 479 -9.38 16.90 0.47
C ILE A 479 -10.04 17.64 1.64
N PRO A 480 -10.99 17.03 2.34
CA PRO A 480 -11.87 17.71 3.30
C PRO A 480 -11.20 17.97 4.66
N LEU A 481 -9.92 18.32 4.67
CA LEU A 481 -9.13 18.67 5.85
C LEU A 481 -8.22 19.84 5.49
N SER A 482 -8.14 20.85 6.35
CA SER A 482 -7.22 21.97 6.17
C SER A 482 -5.76 21.57 6.41
N ARG A 483 -4.82 22.31 5.83
CA ARG A 483 -3.39 22.11 6.06
C ARG A 483 -3.03 22.25 7.55
N GLY A 484 -3.65 23.21 8.25
CA GLY A 484 -3.46 23.42 9.69
C GLY A 484 -3.86 22.20 10.51
N ALA A 485 -5.03 21.61 10.24
CA ALA A 485 -5.50 20.40 10.92
C ALA A 485 -4.62 19.18 10.63
N ILE A 486 -4.21 18.99 9.37
CA ILE A 486 -3.30 17.92 8.99
C ILE A 486 -1.94 18.07 9.67
N TRP A 487 -1.40 19.30 9.76
CA TRP A 487 -0.11 19.56 10.41
C TRP A 487 -0.14 19.26 11.91
N LEU A 488 -1.18 19.71 12.62
CA LEU A 488 -1.37 19.42 14.03
C LEU A 488 -1.54 17.92 14.29
N MET A 489 -2.31 17.25 13.47
CA MET A 489 -2.47 15.80 13.52
C MET A 489 -1.13 15.09 13.27
N ALA A 490 -0.40 15.46 12.22
CA ALA A 490 0.90 14.87 11.87
C ALA A 490 1.93 15.03 13.00
N ASN A 491 1.98 16.23 13.63
CA ASN A 491 2.82 16.47 14.79
C ASN A 491 2.41 15.56 15.96
N SER A 492 1.13 15.45 16.29
CA SER A 492 0.66 14.59 17.39
C SER A 492 1.06 13.14 17.15
N ILE A 493 0.80 12.59 15.95
CA ILE A 493 1.15 11.19 15.67
C ILE A 493 2.65 10.96 15.48
N SER A 494 3.48 12.00 15.37
CA SER A 494 4.93 11.85 15.39
C SER A 494 5.49 11.57 16.80
N HIS A 495 4.70 11.79 17.85
CA HIS A 495 5.04 11.50 19.24
C HIS A 495 4.50 10.15 19.74
N VAL A 496 3.87 9.36 18.87
CA VAL A 496 3.49 7.98 19.20
C VAL A 496 4.74 7.21 19.63
N ALA A 497 4.65 6.52 20.77
CA ALA A 497 5.76 5.70 21.26
C ALA A 497 6.15 4.63 20.24
N ARG A 498 7.40 4.65 19.81
CA ARG A 498 7.97 3.65 18.92
C ARG A 498 8.19 2.31 19.61
N PRO A 499 8.36 1.21 18.88
CA PRO A 499 8.81 -0.05 19.47
C PRO A 499 10.06 0.14 20.32
N GLU A 500 10.26 -0.71 21.35
CA GLU A 500 11.36 -0.58 22.32
C GLU A 500 12.75 -0.44 21.64
N GLU A 501 12.96 -1.12 20.53
CA GLU A 501 14.18 -1.08 19.72
C GLU A 501 14.46 0.33 19.13
N GLU A 502 13.45 1.18 19.05
CA GLU A 502 13.52 2.57 18.53
C GLU A 502 13.12 3.63 19.57
N GLY A 503 13.04 3.27 20.85
CA GLY A 503 12.52 4.15 21.91
C GLY A 503 13.28 5.47 22.05
N GLU A 504 14.58 5.49 21.80
CA GLU A 504 15.45 6.67 21.93
C GLU A 504 15.72 7.39 20.61
N TRP A 505 14.91 7.18 19.60
CA TRP A 505 15.11 7.73 18.25
C TRP A 505 15.35 9.25 18.22
N GLN A 506 14.81 9.99 19.16
CA GLN A 506 14.92 11.46 19.23
C GLN A 506 16.36 11.94 19.46
N TYR A 507 17.20 11.10 20.05
CA TYR A 507 18.59 11.43 20.37
C TYR A 507 19.57 11.09 19.23
N PHE A 508 19.10 10.43 18.17
CA PHE A 508 19.95 10.07 17.03
C PHE A 508 19.70 11.01 15.85
N SER A 509 20.73 11.73 15.41
CA SER A 509 20.67 12.63 14.25
C SER A 509 20.31 11.92 12.93
N SER A 510 20.57 10.62 12.84
CA SER A 510 20.21 9.76 11.70
C SER A 510 18.73 9.36 11.67
N SER A 511 18.01 9.51 12.77
CA SER A 511 16.61 9.11 12.87
C SER A 511 15.71 10.04 12.07
N LYS A 512 14.66 9.45 11.49
CA LYS A 512 13.64 10.18 10.74
C LYS A 512 12.45 10.52 11.63
N LYS A 513 11.97 11.75 11.55
CA LYS A 513 10.67 12.11 12.13
C LYS A 513 9.58 11.59 11.20
N ILE A 514 8.68 10.76 11.71
CA ILE A 514 7.61 10.09 10.95
C ILE A 514 6.31 10.32 11.71
N GLY A 515 5.29 10.82 11.04
CA GLY A 515 3.93 10.82 11.55
C GLY A 515 3.30 9.46 11.28
N TRP A 516 3.02 8.67 12.34
CA TRP A 516 2.61 7.29 12.16
C TRP A 516 1.53 6.83 13.11
N LYS A 517 0.81 5.78 12.73
CA LYS A 517 -0.27 5.21 13.54
C LYS A 517 -0.36 3.70 13.37
N THR A 518 -0.63 3.03 14.48
CA THR A 518 -0.95 1.60 14.49
C THR A 518 -2.43 1.33 14.63
N GLY A 519 -2.84 0.18 14.13
CA GLY A 519 -4.14 -0.42 14.38
C GLY A 519 -3.99 -1.88 14.79
N THR A 520 -4.90 -2.32 15.63
CA THR A 520 -5.06 -3.72 16.00
C THR A 520 -6.55 -4.00 15.98
N SER A 521 -7.00 -4.96 15.19
CA SER A 521 -8.41 -5.33 15.13
C SER A 521 -8.82 -6.19 16.33
N TYR A 522 -10.12 -6.23 16.58
CA TYR A 522 -10.67 -7.08 17.62
C TYR A 522 -10.32 -8.56 17.37
N GLY A 523 -9.86 -9.25 18.41
CA GLY A 523 -9.39 -10.63 18.31
C GLY A 523 -7.99 -10.77 17.70
N ASN A 524 -7.21 -9.68 17.61
CA ASN A 524 -5.83 -9.69 17.11
C ASN A 524 -5.71 -10.37 15.73
N ARG A 525 -6.60 -10.02 14.78
CA ARG A 525 -6.65 -10.58 13.42
C ARG A 525 -5.81 -9.79 12.44
N ASP A 526 -5.78 -8.46 12.63
CA ASP A 526 -5.11 -7.50 11.75
C ASP A 526 -4.21 -6.59 12.57
N ALA A 527 -2.96 -6.52 12.20
CA ALA A 527 -1.97 -5.59 12.74
C ALA A 527 -1.57 -4.60 11.65
N TRP A 528 -1.79 -3.32 11.88
CA TRP A 528 -1.55 -2.23 10.95
C TRP A 528 -0.47 -1.29 11.44
N ALA A 529 0.30 -0.76 10.52
CA ALA A 529 1.08 0.45 10.71
C ALA A 529 1.04 1.29 9.43
N VAL A 530 0.78 2.58 9.56
CA VAL A 530 0.85 3.53 8.46
C VAL A 530 1.66 4.74 8.91
N GLY A 531 2.48 5.27 8.03
CA GLY A 531 3.31 6.43 8.32
C GLY A 531 3.46 7.34 7.12
N MET A 532 3.74 8.63 7.39
CA MET A 532 4.02 9.63 6.36
C MET A 532 5.16 10.54 6.77
N THR A 533 5.91 10.96 5.76
CA THR A 533 6.87 12.06 5.76
C THR A 533 6.49 13.02 4.64
N PRO A 534 7.16 14.16 4.46
CA PRO A 534 6.92 15.02 3.29
C PRO A 534 7.10 14.32 1.94
N ASP A 535 7.97 13.30 1.88
CA ASP A 535 8.34 12.66 0.62
C ASP A 535 7.63 11.33 0.39
N TYR A 536 7.32 10.57 1.46
CA TYR A 536 6.83 9.19 1.36
C TYR A 536 5.66 8.89 2.28
N ALA A 537 4.74 8.06 1.79
CA ALA A 537 3.75 7.38 2.61
C ALA A 537 3.98 5.87 2.53
N VAL A 538 4.00 5.21 3.69
CA VAL A 538 4.23 3.77 3.81
C VAL A 538 3.10 3.13 4.59
N GLY A 539 2.56 2.05 4.06
CA GLY A 539 1.56 1.22 4.73
C GLY A 539 2.05 -0.20 4.91
N VAL A 540 1.77 -0.77 6.07
CA VAL A 540 2.09 -2.16 6.42
C VAL A 540 0.88 -2.82 7.07
N TRP A 541 0.55 -4.02 6.61
CA TRP A 541 -0.40 -4.91 7.24
C TRP A 541 0.24 -6.27 7.52
N VAL A 542 -0.05 -6.85 8.69
CA VAL A 542 0.41 -8.18 9.10
C VAL A 542 -0.77 -8.95 9.69
N GLY A 543 -0.93 -10.21 9.30
CA GLY A 543 -2.04 -11.04 9.78
C GLY A 543 -2.12 -12.39 9.07
N ASN A 544 -3.32 -12.96 9.05
CA ASN A 544 -3.63 -14.16 8.29
C ASN A 544 -4.75 -13.89 7.28
N CYS A 545 -4.56 -14.30 6.03
CA CYS A 545 -5.59 -14.16 4.99
C CYS A 545 -6.89 -14.88 5.34
N THR A 546 -6.81 -15.93 6.15
CA THR A 546 -7.97 -16.66 6.68
C THR A 546 -8.79 -15.86 7.70
N GLY A 547 -8.27 -14.73 8.20
CA GLY A 547 -8.88 -13.96 9.27
C GLY A 547 -8.66 -14.54 10.66
N GLU A 548 -7.80 -15.56 10.81
CA GLU A 548 -7.47 -16.13 12.11
C GLU A 548 -6.59 -15.17 12.91
N GLY A 549 -7.05 -14.78 14.10
CA GLY A 549 -6.28 -13.94 15.02
C GLY A 549 -5.23 -14.73 15.82
N ARG A 550 -4.22 -14.02 16.27
CA ARG A 550 -3.18 -14.61 17.13
C ARG A 550 -3.02 -13.81 18.42
N PRO A 551 -2.94 -14.45 19.57
CA PRO A 551 -2.71 -13.74 20.84
C PRO A 551 -1.50 -12.82 20.74
N LEU A 552 -1.62 -11.61 21.29
CA LEU A 552 -0.57 -10.59 21.31
C LEU A 552 -0.13 -10.04 19.92
N MET A 553 -0.78 -10.41 18.83
CA MET A 553 -0.52 -9.80 17.53
C MET A 553 -1.10 -8.37 17.49
N THR A 554 -0.25 -7.40 17.75
CA THR A 554 -0.59 -5.98 17.78
C THR A 554 0.12 -5.22 16.67
N GLY A 555 -0.44 -4.07 16.26
CA GLY A 555 0.20 -3.18 15.28
C GLY A 555 1.59 -2.73 15.73
N VAL A 556 1.78 -2.43 17.01
CA VAL A 556 3.08 -2.01 17.57
C VAL A 556 4.10 -3.14 17.51
N GLY A 557 3.72 -4.37 17.86
CA GLY A 557 4.66 -5.49 17.94
C GLY A 557 5.00 -6.13 16.61
N TYR A 558 4.11 -6.02 15.60
CA TYR A 558 4.28 -6.77 14.34
C TYR A 558 4.35 -5.90 13.08
N ALA A 559 3.55 -4.87 12.96
CA ALA A 559 3.56 -4.02 11.77
C ALA A 559 4.51 -2.82 11.89
N ALA A 560 4.65 -2.23 13.09
CA ALA A 560 5.50 -1.06 13.29
C ALA A 560 7.00 -1.33 13.06
N PRO A 561 7.62 -2.43 13.53
CA PRO A 561 9.02 -2.70 13.24
C PRO A 561 9.30 -2.77 11.72
N VAL A 562 8.38 -3.39 10.97
CA VAL A 562 8.47 -3.43 9.50
C VAL A 562 8.37 -2.04 8.90
N LEU A 563 7.42 -1.21 9.37
CA LEU A 563 7.24 0.16 8.90
C LEU A 563 8.53 0.98 9.05
N PHE A 564 9.16 0.94 10.22
CA PHE A 564 10.37 1.71 10.50
C PHE A 564 11.57 1.22 9.68
N GLU A 565 11.72 -0.09 9.50
CA GLU A 565 12.78 -0.61 8.62
C GLU A 565 12.55 -0.20 7.16
N VAL A 566 11.30 -0.20 6.67
CA VAL A 566 11.00 0.30 5.32
C VAL A 566 11.35 1.78 5.19
N PHE A 567 10.98 2.61 6.17
CA PHE A 567 11.44 4.00 6.18
C PHE A 567 12.96 4.12 6.26
N GLY A 568 13.65 3.18 6.92
CA GLY A 568 15.09 3.09 6.93
C GLY A 568 15.73 2.91 5.55
N LEU A 569 15.03 2.25 4.63
CA LEU A 569 15.48 2.05 3.24
C LEU A 569 15.32 3.29 2.36
N LEU A 570 14.45 4.23 2.74
CA LEU A 570 14.13 5.43 1.97
C LEU A 570 15.13 6.56 2.28
N PRO A 571 15.33 7.54 1.39
CA PRO A 571 16.09 8.74 1.70
C PRO A 571 15.55 9.50 2.92
N LYS A 572 16.44 10.22 3.63
CA LYS A 572 16.02 11.11 4.71
C LYS A 572 15.67 12.47 4.11
N GLY A 573 14.46 12.95 4.39
CA GLY A 573 13.99 14.30 4.12
C GLY A 573 13.88 15.15 5.40
N GLU A 574 13.50 16.40 5.24
CA GLU A 574 13.12 17.28 6.33
C GLU A 574 11.69 16.98 6.82
N TRP A 575 11.28 17.55 7.94
CA TRP A 575 9.90 17.46 8.41
C TRP A 575 9.03 18.50 7.70
N PHE A 576 7.73 18.33 7.75
CA PHE A 576 6.76 19.28 7.20
C PHE A 576 6.95 20.68 7.77
N ALA A 577 6.96 21.68 6.90
CA ALA A 577 6.94 23.08 7.31
C ALA A 577 5.59 23.44 7.96
N GLU A 578 5.62 24.31 8.96
CA GLU A 578 4.41 24.82 9.59
C GLU A 578 3.60 25.67 8.61
N PRO A 579 2.31 25.38 8.37
CA PRO A 579 1.48 26.14 7.45
C PRO A 579 0.94 27.42 8.12
N VAL A 580 1.82 28.39 8.36
CA VAL A 580 1.52 29.62 9.11
C VAL A 580 0.26 30.34 8.60
N GLY A 581 -0.01 30.28 7.31
CA GLY A 581 -1.21 30.90 6.70
C GLY A 581 -2.53 30.23 7.05
N ASP A 582 -2.50 28.96 7.48
CA ASP A 582 -3.69 28.15 7.77
C ASP A 582 -3.93 28.00 9.29
N LEU A 583 -3.05 28.59 10.10
CA LEU A 583 -3.11 28.56 11.56
C LEU A 583 -3.32 29.97 12.10
N GLU A 584 -3.93 30.06 13.28
CA GLU A 584 -4.05 31.29 14.04
C GLU A 584 -3.85 31.05 15.54
N PRO A 585 -3.35 32.03 16.31
CA PRO A 585 -3.16 31.89 17.73
C PRO A 585 -4.49 31.98 18.48
N ALA A 586 -4.71 31.06 19.41
CA ALA A 586 -5.86 31.04 20.31
C ALA A 586 -5.40 31.01 21.78
N VAL A 587 -6.07 31.76 22.61
CA VAL A 587 -5.80 31.76 24.07
C VAL A 587 -6.61 30.63 24.70
N VAL A 588 -5.91 29.65 25.26
CA VAL A 588 -6.51 28.48 25.90
C VAL A 588 -6.23 28.44 27.38
N CYS A 589 -7.11 27.79 28.13
CA CYS A 589 -6.86 27.44 29.51
C CYS A 589 -5.79 26.35 29.59
N ARG A 590 -4.67 26.61 30.27
CA ARG A 590 -3.55 25.64 30.32
C ARG A 590 -3.94 24.31 30.96
N GLN A 591 -4.85 24.29 31.93
CA GLN A 591 -5.27 23.05 32.59
C GLN A 591 -6.26 22.21 31.76
N SER A 592 -7.14 22.86 31.01
CA SER A 592 -8.20 22.14 30.29
C SER A 592 -8.00 22.04 28.78
N GLY A 593 -7.15 22.90 28.21
CA GLY A 593 -6.96 22.99 26.75
C GLY A 593 -8.15 23.56 25.97
N TYR A 594 -9.22 23.97 26.63
CA TYR A 594 -10.36 24.72 26.07
C TYR A 594 -10.01 26.18 25.86
N LEU A 595 -10.76 26.95 25.08
CA LEU A 595 -10.61 28.39 25.02
C LEU A 595 -10.71 28.96 26.43
N ALA A 596 -9.82 29.90 26.75
CA ALA A 596 -9.78 30.46 28.11
C ALA A 596 -11.01 31.32 28.39
N SER A 597 -11.66 31.09 29.52
CA SER A 597 -12.67 32.00 30.06
C SER A 597 -11.98 33.15 30.84
N HIS A 598 -12.75 34.19 31.16
CA HIS A 598 -12.25 35.31 31.99
C HIS A 598 -11.81 34.87 33.38
N ILE A 599 -12.32 33.72 33.88
CA ILE A 599 -11.99 33.15 35.19
C ILE A 599 -10.81 32.17 35.17
N CYS A 600 -10.30 31.79 34.01
CA CYS A 600 -9.14 30.92 33.95
C CYS A 600 -7.88 31.68 34.42
N PRO A 601 -7.24 31.26 35.53
CA PRO A 601 -6.10 31.97 36.09
C PRO A 601 -4.82 31.78 35.27
N ASP A 602 -4.67 30.60 34.67
CA ASP A 602 -3.50 30.21 33.89
C ASP A 602 -3.90 29.95 32.46
N ARG A 603 -3.27 30.70 31.54
CA ARG A 603 -3.58 30.71 30.11
C ARG A 603 -2.34 30.47 29.30
N ASP A 604 -2.54 29.87 28.10
CA ASP A 604 -1.49 29.65 27.13
C ASP A 604 -1.98 30.06 25.73
N THR A 605 -1.04 30.30 24.83
CA THR A 605 -1.36 30.58 23.43
C THR A 605 -0.92 29.40 22.60
N VAL A 606 -1.86 28.78 21.86
CA VAL A 606 -1.61 27.65 20.98
C VAL A 606 -2.06 28.00 19.58
N MET A 607 -1.38 27.41 18.60
CA MET A 607 -1.80 27.53 17.20
C MET A 607 -2.93 26.54 16.90
N ILE A 608 -3.99 27.02 16.29
CA ILE A 608 -5.17 26.23 15.89
C ILE A 608 -5.52 26.50 14.42
N PRO A 609 -6.22 25.61 13.73
CA PRO A 609 -6.75 25.91 12.40
C PRO A 609 -7.70 27.10 12.46
N ARG A 610 -7.70 27.98 11.47
CA ARG A 610 -8.56 29.18 11.43
C ARG A 610 -10.04 28.88 11.63
N ALA A 611 -10.54 27.77 11.07
CA ALA A 611 -11.93 27.36 11.23
C ALA A 611 -12.27 26.96 12.69
N ALA A 612 -11.27 26.67 13.52
CA ALA A 612 -11.43 26.24 14.91
C ALA A 612 -11.59 27.41 15.92
N ALA A 613 -11.50 28.67 15.47
CA ALA A 613 -11.59 29.86 16.34
C ALA A 613 -12.92 29.99 17.12
N VAL A 614 -13.93 29.21 16.76
CA VAL A 614 -15.26 29.16 17.40
C VAL A 614 -15.34 28.01 18.44
N GLY A 615 -14.21 27.59 19.02
CA GLY A 615 -14.16 26.49 19.98
C GLY A 615 -14.91 26.75 21.30
N GLU A 616 -15.11 25.69 22.07
CA GLU A 616 -15.78 25.75 23.38
C GLU A 616 -14.91 26.42 24.45
N VAL A 617 -15.53 27.30 25.26
CA VAL A 617 -14.88 27.95 26.39
C VAL A 617 -14.77 26.98 27.57
N CYS A 618 -13.71 27.10 28.37
CA CYS A 618 -13.39 26.26 29.53
C CYS A 618 -14.61 26.05 30.47
N PRO A 619 -15.14 24.83 30.58
CA PRO A 619 -16.28 24.57 31.47
C PRO A 619 -15.88 24.21 32.89
N TYR A 620 -14.58 24.03 33.15
CA TYR A 620 -14.08 23.45 34.40
C TYR A 620 -13.70 24.50 35.44
N HIS A 621 -13.32 25.72 35.03
CA HIS A 621 -13.01 26.79 35.99
C HIS A 621 -14.30 27.43 36.49
N ARG A 622 -14.45 27.49 37.83
CA ARG A 622 -15.56 28.13 38.51
C ARG A 622 -15.01 28.95 39.69
N ILE A 623 -15.65 30.07 39.99
CA ILE A 623 -15.38 30.82 41.20
C ILE A 623 -15.97 30.07 42.39
N VAL A 624 -15.15 29.75 43.36
CA VAL A 624 -15.55 29.07 44.60
C VAL A 624 -15.33 30.04 45.78
N ASN A 625 -16.33 30.15 46.63
CA ASN A 625 -16.25 30.91 47.86
C ASN A 625 -15.67 30.02 48.96
N LEU A 626 -14.56 30.40 49.50
CA LEU A 626 -13.80 29.65 50.52
C LEU A 626 -13.69 30.42 51.82
N SER A 627 -13.56 29.72 52.94
CA SER A 627 -13.14 30.26 54.22
C SER A 627 -11.77 30.91 54.12
N ALA A 628 -11.43 31.80 55.02
CA ALA A 628 -10.15 32.51 55.03
C ALA A 628 -8.92 31.57 55.09
N ASP A 629 -9.07 30.39 55.66
CA ASP A 629 -8.05 29.35 55.71
C ASP A 629 -8.09 28.37 54.49
N LEU A 630 -8.99 28.62 53.53
CA LEU A 630 -9.20 27.86 52.32
C LEU A 630 -9.63 26.40 52.53
N LYS A 631 -10.03 26.01 53.74
CA LYS A 631 -10.38 24.61 54.06
C LYS A 631 -11.81 24.23 53.75
N TYR A 632 -12.71 25.21 53.70
CA TYR A 632 -14.14 24.94 53.53
C TYR A 632 -14.74 25.85 52.47
N ARG A 633 -15.74 25.32 51.74
CA ARG A 633 -16.66 26.14 50.94
C ARG A 633 -17.66 26.80 51.85
N VAL A 634 -17.90 28.10 51.67
CA VAL A 634 -18.74 28.91 52.51
C VAL A 634 -19.74 29.75 51.70
N THR A 635 -20.84 30.12 52.32
CA THR A 635 -21.76 31.15 51.83
C THR A 635 -21.92 32.25 52.85
N ALA A 636 -22.54 33.35 52.47
CA ALA A 636 -22.82 34.47 53.41
C ALA A 636 -23.73 34.05 54.57
N ASP A 637 -24.45 32.92 54.43
CA ASP A 637 -25.37 32.43 55.48
C ASP A 637 -24.61 31.71 56.62
N CYS A 638 -23.40 31.22 56.38
CA CYS A 638 -22.66 30.45 57.39
C CYS A 638 -21.27 31.05 57.73
N TYR A 639 -20.87 32.10 57.02
CA TYR A 639 -19.53 32.66 57.18
C TYR A 639 -19.55 34.17 56.97
N ASP A 640 -18.70 34.92 57.66
CA ASP A 640 -18.59 36.37 57.52
C ASP A 640 -18.26 36.75 56.05
N PRO A 641 -19.14 37.50 55.38
CA PRO A 641 -18.95 37.91 53.99
C PRO A 641 -17.62 38.66 53.72
N ALA A 642 -17.15 39.44 54.73
CA ALA A 642 -15.90 40.20 54.63
C ALA A 642 -14.65 39.31 54.65
N ARG A 643 -14.80 38.03 55.05
CA ARG A 643 -13.71 37.06 55.17
C ARG A 643 -13.80 35.95 54.10
N ILE A 644 -14.78 36.03 53.21
CA ILE A 644 -14.90 35.09 52.12
C ILE A 644 -13.82 35.35 51.08
N VAL A 645 -13.02 34.31 50.78
CA VAL A 645 -12.04 34.30 49.68
C VAL A 645 -12.68 33.72 48.45
N ARG A 646 -12.79 34.53 47.41
CA ARG A 646 -13.28 34.09 46.08
C ARG A 646 -12.09 33.65 45.22
N MET A 647 -12.05 32.38 44.87
CA MET A 647 -10.93 31.82 44.12
C MET A 647 -11.40 30.99 42.91
N PRO A 648 -10.79 31.16 41.73
CA PRO A 648 -11.04 30.28 40.62
C PRO A 648 -10.45 28.90 40.91
N MET A 649 -11.25 27.85 40.75
CA MET A 649 -10.81 26.47 40.93
C MET A 649 -11.11 25.66 39.68
N PHE A 650 -10.18 24.77 39.33
CA PHE A 650 -10.35 23.77 38.26
C PHE A 650 -11.09 22.57 38.83
N ILE A 651 -12.34 22.36 38.39
CA ILE A 651 -13.26 21.37 38.96
C ILE A 651 -13.71 20.42 37.90
N LEU A 652 -13.22 19.19 37.95
CA LEU A 652 -13.70 18.11 37.09
C LEU A 652 -15.00 17.50 37.60
N PRO A 653 -15.87 16.92 36.74
CA PRO A 653 -16.98 16.07 37.18
C PRO A 653 -16.50 14.94 38.09
N PRO A 654 -17.31 14.45 39.05
CA PRO A 654 -16.89 13.46 40.05
C PRO A 654 -16.26 12.19 39.43
N ALA A 655 -16.83 11.65 38.35
CA ALA A 655 -16.30 10.50 37.66
C ALA A 655 -14.92 10.77 37.05
N GLN A 656 -14.75 11.93 36.42
CA GLN A 656 -13.44 12.30 35.87
C GLN A 656 -12.42 12.51 36.96
N GLU A 657 -12.79 13.27 37.99
CA GLU A 657 -11.93 13.59 39.14
C GLU A 657 -11.40 12.34 39.85
N TRP A 658 -12.27 11.31 40.05
CA TRP A 658 -11.91 10.05 40.70
C TRP A 658 -10.71 9.36 40.05
N TYR A 659 -10.70 9.28 38.70
CA TYR A 659 -9.58 8.66 37.96
C TYR A 659 -8.42 9.62 37.75
N TYR A 660 -8.68 10.90 37.46
CA TYR A 660 -7.69 11.94 37.17
C TYR A 660 -6.70 12.15 38.30
N ARG A 661 -7.17 12.21 39.55
CA ARG A 661 -6.33 12.42 40.75
C ARG A 661 -5.25 11.34 40.94
N ARG A 662 -5.43 10.16 40.38
CA ARG A 662 -4.43 9.07 40.47
C ARG A 662 -3.20 9.35 39.64
N GLN A 663 -3.36 10.07 38.55
CA GLN A 663 -2.30 10.44 37.61
C GLN A 663 -1.76 11.86 37.83
N HIS A 664 -2.51 12.69 38.52
CA HIS A 664 -2.22 14.12 38.75
C HIS A 664 -2.20 14.44 40.26
N PRO A 665 -1.08 14.22 40.97
CA PRO A 665 -0.97 14.50 42.42
C PRO A 665 -1.20 15.97 42.75
N ASP A 666 -0.89 16.88 41.82
CA ASP A 666 -1.05 18.34 41.99
C ASP A 666 -2.50 18.81 41.84
N TYR A 667 -3.43 17.96 41.46
CA TYR A 667 -4.84 18.31 41.36
C TYR A 667 -5.41 18.66 42.72
N ARG A 668 -5.96 19.86 42.85
CA ARG A 668 -6.61 20.36 44.09
C ARG A 668 -8.10 20.00 44.04
N PRO A 669 -8.55 19.04 44.86
CA PRO A 669 -9.96 18.71 44.95
C PRO A 669 -10.78 19.86 45.53
N LEU A 670 -12.06 19.89 45.19
CA LEU A 670 -12.97 20.89 45.76
C LEU A 670 -13.06 20.72 47.29
N PRO A 671 -12.80 21.76 48.11
CA PRO A 671 -12.90 21.67 49.56
C PRO A 671 -14.30 21.25 50.01
N PRO A 672 -14.45 20.60 51.19
CA PRO A 672 -15.74 20.25 51.78
C PRO A 672 -16.57 21.49 52.10
N LEU A 673 -17.87 21.30 52.27
CA LEU A 673 -18.77 22.33 52.75
C LEU A 673 -18.46 22.65 54.22
N HIS A 674 -18.64 23.91 54.59
CA HIS A 674 -18.49 24.32 55.99
C HIS A 674 -19.56 23.61 56.86
N PRO A 675 -19.21 23.11 58.08
CA PRO A 675 -20.16 22.39 58.92
C PRO A 675 -21.41 23.18 59.30
N GLY A 676 -21.33 24.50 59.28
CA GLY A 676 -22.47 25.40 59.55
C GLY A 676 -23.43 25.61 58.36
N LEU A 677 -23.16 25.01 57.20
CA LEU A 677 -24.09 25.10 56.06
C LEU A 677 -25.20 24.07 56.20
N PRO A 678 -26.48 24.45 56.06
CA PRO A 678 -27.60 23.50 56.06
C PRO A 678 -27.40 22.57 54.86
N GLY A 679 -27.51 21.26 55.08
CA GLY A 679 -27.16 20.17 54.15
C GLY A 679 -27.89 20.11 52.82
N ASN A 680 -28.67 21.11 52.47
CA ASN A 680 -29.54 21.14 51.29
C ASN A 680 -29.07 22.09 50.15
N GLN A 681 -27.93 22.76 50.29
CA GLN A 681 -27.40 23.60 49.19
C GLN A 681 -26.41 22.83 48.31
N ALA A 682 -26.92 21.85 47.58
CA ALA A 682 -26.17 21.06 46.64
C ALA A 682 -26.06 21.76 45.27
N GLU A 683 -25.28 22.83 45.13
CA GLU A 683 -24.94 23.38 43.81
C GLU A 683 -23.98 22.46 42.99
N ASN A 684 -23.34 21.49 43.63
CA ASN A 684 -22.45 20.52 42.95
C ASN A 684 -22.70 19.11 43.47
N ASN A 685 -23.43 18.29 42.71
CA ASN A 685 -23.62 16.90 43.05
C ASN A 685 -22.24 16.21 43.22
N PRO A 686 -21.89 15.72 44.42
CA PRO A 686 -20.61 15.05 44.67
C PRO A 686 -20.55 13.61 44.17
N ILE A 687 -21.65 13.08 43.66
CA ILE A 687 -21.85 11.71 43.27
C ILE A 687 -22.10 11.61 41.76
N ASP A 688 -21.47 10.67 41.12
CA ASP A 688 -21.85 10.20 39.77
C ASP A 688 -22.16 8.70 39.80
N ILE A 689 -23.31 8.30 39.27
CA ILE A 689 -23.63 6.91 39.02
C ILE A 689 -22.98 6.51 37.70
N ILE A 690 -21.95 5.70 37.77
CA ILE A 690 -21.21 5.20 36.60
C ILE A 690 -22.04 4.17 35.84
N TYR A 691 -22.68 3.27 36.58
CA TYR A 691 -23.54 2.22 36.02
C TYR A 691 -24.62 1.81 37.01
N PRO A 692 -25.87 1.69 36.57
CA PRO A 692 -26.35 1.96 35.21
C PRO A 692 -26.51 3.46 34.91
N GLN A 693 -26.44 3.81 33.64
CA GLN A 693 -26.79 5.16 33.17
C GLN A 693 -28.30 5.33 33.08
N PRO A 694 -28.84 6.55 33.26
CA PRO A 694 -30.28 6.80 33.18
C PRO A 694 -30.93 6.28 31.87
N GLY A 695 -32.13 5.69 31.99
CA GLY A 695 -32.88 5.20 30.83
C GLY A 695 -32.34 3.92 30.17
N ARG A 696 -31.45 3.20 30.83
CA ARG A 696 -30.90 1.94 30.29
C ARG A 696 -31.82 0.74 30.53
N VAL A 697 -31.86 -0.13 29.52
CA VAL A 697 -32.38 -1.47 29.65
C VAL A 697 -31.24 -2.39 30.07
N LEU A 698 -31.40 -3.04 31.21
CA LEU A 698 -30.40 -3.98 31.75
C LEU A 698 -30.94 -5.40 31.55
N VAL A 699 -30.09 -6.30 31.08
CA VAL A 699 -30.36 -7.72 30.99
C VAL A 699 -29.55 -8.43 32.05
N ALA A 700 -30.21 -9.00 33.04
CA ALA A 700 -29.54 -9.82 34.03
C ALA A 700 -29.17 -11.18 33.40
N PRO A 701 -27.88 -11.58 33.39
CA PRO A 701 -27.47 -12.89 32.89
C PRO A 701 -28.13 -14.00 33.71
N ARG A 702 -28.34 -15.17 33.07
CA ARG A 702 -28.74 -16.37 33.78
C ARG A 702 -27.57 -17.35 33.84
N SER A 703 -27.45 -18.08 34.97
CA SER A 703 -26.51 -19.20 35.09
C SER A 703 -26.94 -20.35 34.15
N LEU A 704 -26.06 -21.29 33.94
CA LEU A 704 -26.41 -22.53 33.20
C LEU A 704 -27.54 -23.32 33.85
N GLU A 705 -27.80 -23.09 35.12
CA GLU A 705 -28.89 -23.71 35.92
C GLU A 705 -30.17 -22.89 35.88
N GLY A 706 -30.19 -21.78 35.11
CA GLY A 706 -31.37 -20.92 34.89
C GLY A 706 -31.57 -19.83 35.96
N GLU A 707 -30.73 -19.73 36.97
CA GLU A 707 -30.82 -18.68 37.99
C GLU A 707 -30.37 -17.32 37.48
N GLN A 708 -31.11 -16.25 37.82
CA GLN A 708 -30.76 -14.89 37.51
C GLN A 708 -29.52 -14.49 38.29
N GLN A 709 -28.48 -14.03 37.57
CA GLN A 709 -27.29 -13.47 38.18
C GLN A 709 -27.48 -12.02 38.63
N SER A 710 -26.68 -11.61 39.59
CA SER A 710 -26.71 -10.24 40.12
C SER A 710 -26.10 -9.26 39.10
N LEU A 711 -26.66 -8.05 39.07
CA LEU A 711 -26.09 -6.91 38.38
C LEU A 711 -25.20 -6.12 39.37
N VAL A 712 -24.06 -5.65 38.90
CA VAL A 712 -23.15 -4.83 39.73
C VAL A 712 -23.34 -3.37 39.35
N PHE A 713 -23.91 -2.58 40.29
CA PHE A 713 -24.04 -1.13 40.13
C PHE A 713 -22.78 -0.46 40.68
N THR A 714 -22.41 0.69 40.06
CA THR A 714 -21.18 1.40 40.41
C THR A 714 -21.43 2.89 40.45
N ALA A 715 -21.00 3.53 41.50
CA ALA A 715 -20.96 5.00 41.64
C ALA A 715 -19.59 5.47 42.09
N VAL A 716 -19.35 6.77 42.02
CA VAL A 716 -18.16 7.44 42.57
C VAL A 716 -18.57 8.65 43.38
N HIS A 717 -17.82 8.96 44.41
CA HIS A 717 -18.00 10.14 45.21
C HIS A 717 -16.69 10.92 45.33
N ARG A 718 -16.74 12.26 45.38
CA ARG A 718 -15.54 13.11 45.50
C ARG A 718 -14.77 12.87 46.79
N ASP A 719 -15.49 12.70 47.92
CA ASP A 719 -14.89 12.30 49.19
C ASP A 719 -14.73 10.76 49.20
N ARG A 720 -13.49 10.29 49.37
CA ARG A 720 -13.15 8.87 49.44
C ARG A 720 -13.68 8.17 50.70
N ASN A 721 -13.96 8.95 51.75
CA ASN A 721 -14.45 8.40 53.00
C ASN A 721 -15.98 8.39 53.09
N ALA A 722 -16.67 8.88 52.05
CA ALA A 722 -18.11 8.90 52.02
C ALA A 722 -18.68 7.48 52.10
N VAL A 723 -19.78 7.32 52.78
CA VAL A 723 -20.61 6.10 52.76
C VAL A 723 -21.81 6.38 51.85
N LEU A 724 -21.98 5.56 50.81
CA LEU A 724 -23.11 5.68 49.90
C LEU A 724 -24.19 4.66 50.27
N PHE A 725 -25.41 5.13 50.38
CA PHE A 725 -26.62 4.32 50.64
C PHE A 725 -27.37 4.11 49.32
N TRP A 726 -27.67 2.87 48.98
CA TRP A 726 -28.26 2.49 47.72
C TRP A 726 -29.71 2.11 47.88
N HIS A 727 -30.58 2.64 47.05
CA HIS A 727 -31.99 2.33 47.01
C HIS A 727 -32.42 1.97 45.56
N ILE A 728 -33.26 0.97 45.41
CA ILE A 728 -33.97 0.68 44.18
C ILE A 728 -35.45 0.95 44.48
N ASP A 729 -36.03 1.91 43.77
CA ASP A 729 -37.29 2.51 44.10
C ASP A 729 -37.29 3.03 45.54
N ASP A 730 -38.11 2.48 46.43
CA ASP A 730 -38.17 2.83 47.84
C ASP A 730 -37.41 1.83 48.77
N ASP A 731 -36.89 0.75 48.19
CA ASP A 731 -36.23 -0.32 48.94
C ASP A 731 -34.74 -0.03 49.14
N TYR A 732 -34.27 -0.07 50.38
CA TYR A 732 -32.88 0.00 50.74
C TYR A 732 -32.17 -1.31 50.39
N VAL A 733 -31.15 -1.25 49.52
CA VAL A 733 -30.42 -2.43 49.06
C VAL A 733 -29.01 -2.60 49.70
N GLY A 734 -28.52 -1.56 50.37
CA GLY A 734 -27.23 -1.65 51.08
C GLY A 734 -26.44 -0.35 51.11
N SER A 735 -25.28 -0.40 51.77
CA SER A 735 -24.32 0.71 51.78
C SER A 735 -22.96 0.26 51.35
N THR A 736 -22.17 1.21 50.83
CA THR A 736 -20.79 0.96 50.35
C THR A 736 -19.87 2.07 50.82
N SER A 737 -18.59 1.71 51.09
CA SER A 737 -17.53 2.66 51.47
C SER A 737 -16.29 2.36 50.61
N PHE A 738 -15.45 3.37 50.35
CA PHE A 738 -14.23 3.33 49.54
C PHE A 738 -14.47 2.99 48.06
N GLU A 739 -14.84 1.75 47.73
CA GLU A 739 -15.27 1.34 46.42
C GLU A 739 -16.79 1.18 46.39
N HIS A 740 -17.47 2.10 45.68
CA HIS A 740 -18.90 2.10 45.62
C HIS A 740 -19.43 1.20 44.51
N LYS A 741 -19.38 -0.09 44.78
CA LYS A 741 -19.96 -1.16 43.93
C LYS A 741 -20.90 -2.01 44.77
N ILE A 742 -22.11 -2.22 44.28
CA ILE A 742 -23.11 -3.05 44.95
C ILE A 742 -23.68 -4.08 43.97
N SER A 743 -23.84 -5.31 44.45
CA SER A 743 -24.41 -6.42 43.68
C SER A 743 -25.89 -6.53 44.03
N VAL A 744 -26.75 -6.38 43.03
CA VAL A 744 -28.21 -6.32 43.21
C VAL A 744 -28.94 -7.27 42.23
N ARG A 745 -30.11 -7.74 42.62
CA ARG A 745 -31.01 -8.56 41.79
C ARG A 745 -32.39 -7.89 41.68
N PRO A 746 -32.51 -6.84 40.86
CA PRO A 746 -33.81 -6.16 40.70
C PRO A 746 -34.81 -7.09 40.02
N ALA A 747 -36.07 -6.91 40.36
CA ALA A 747 -37.18 -7.57 39.64
C ALA A 747 -37.25 -7.05 38.18
N PRO A 748 -37.88 -7.78 37.24
CA PRO A 748 -38.14 -7.24 35.93
C PRO A 748 -39.08 -6.03 35.98
N GLY A 749 -38.70 -4.92 35.35
CA GLY A 749 -39.55 -3.72 35.32
C GLY A 749 -38.75 -2.43 35.13
N LYS A 750 -39.45 -1.30 35.32
CA LYS A 750 -38.80 0.03 35.41
C LYS A 750 -38.51 0.30 36.88
N HIS A 751 -37.28 0.67 37.16
CA HIS A 751 -36.81 0.95 38.51
C HIS A 751 -36.11 2.29 38.54
N ARG A 752 -36.14 2.96 39.68
CA ARG A 752 -35.37 4.16 39.99
C ARG A 752 -34.24 3.81 40.95
N LEU A 753 -33.01 3.97 40.46
CA LEU A 753 -31.84 3.84 41.31
C LEU A 753 -31.53 5.18 41.95
N THR A 754 -31.40 5.19 43.30
CA THR A 754 -31.05 6.36 44.10
C THR A 754 -29.84 6.01 44.94
N VAL A 755 -28.87 6.94 45.02
CA VAL A 755 -27.66 6.82 45.84
C VAL A 755 -27.47 8.07 46.61
#